data_d82edbf126e6a1523051ae543b05a4cc
#
_entry.id   d82edbf126e6a1523051ae543b05a4cc
#
_cell.length_a   1.000
_cell.length_b   1.000
_cell.length_c   1.000
_cell.angle_alpha   90.00
_cell.angle_beta   90.00
_cell.angle_gamma   90.00
#
_symmetry.space_group_name_H-M   'P 1'
#
loop_
_entity.id
_entity.type
_entity.pdbx_description
1 polymer ?
#
loop_
_entity_poly.entity_id
_entity_poly.type
_entity_poly.pdbx_seq_one_letter_code
_entity_poly.pdbx_strand_id
1 'polypeptide(L)'
;MTPPTESAHDTALSRCAREPIHTPGAIQPYGVLLIVEPQSLQVRERAISHPGLLKQFGEPLMQHVSEVLGGVLAPFQGVLQQATVGSSAHVGAVHLDGHGRHQLLVHRSATDLLVELEAPVPGQPGSLEELYPAIRELMTGIESAATVEDLCRLAAAHMRRLTGFDRTLVYQFDAGWNGIVVAEDGNGLLPSYLDLRFPESDIPAQARELYRRNRVRLIADNNYTPTPLMRAEDHREAPPTDLSLAVLRSVSPVHLQYMRNMGTGASMSVSLVHEGRLWGLVSCHTVQPRRLPYHVRTACEFMGQILSLQIALKERALAIEERVARRSILVKLLGRMAGDEEFMAALRQDEGSLLSLTGAAGAAIVHKGDCMRVGECPPASDVLALADWLATRQAGQETYCTDHLAADWSPAAHLADVASGLLAVSISQLHDSYLMWFRPEVVRTVRWGGDPRKTAAPGVALSPRSSFDAWKETVRQRSLPWTDADCDAAHEMRTAIVDIVLRKAEEMAELNEQLLRSNKELEAFSYSVSHDLRAPFRHIVGYSELLGSSAGDRLNETERRFLDTIVDSAKSAGTLVDDLLSFSQMGRSTLGRVRLDMAALAEDVRRSLALDYAGRDVQWTLAPLPEVEADPTMLRLVWQNLLANAIKFTREREHAMIEIGHDRSDDEDHFFVRDNGCGFDMRYVDKLFGVFQRLHHVEEFEGTGIGLANVRRIIGRHGGRTWAEGEPGKGATIHFTLPRSTGEHP
;
A
#
# COMPACT_ATOMS: atom_id res chain seq x y z
N MET A 1 -9.48 -5.24 -37.18
CA MET A 1 -9.42 -6.16 -36.04
C MET A 1 -10.78 -6.80 -35.89
N THR A 2 -10.92 -8.04 -36.31
CA THR A 2 -12.11 -8.88 -36.12
C THR A 2 -12.26 -9.18 -34.64
N PRO A 3 -13.46 -9.12 -34.02
CA PRO A 3 -13.66 -9.48 -32.62
C PRO A 3 -13.30 -10.97 -32.42
N PRO A 4 -12.76 -11.34 -31.24
CA PRO A 4 -12.43 -12.72 -30.94
C PRO A 4 -13.72 -13.56 -30.97
N THR A 5 -13.70 -14.66 -31.72
CA THR A 5 -14.76 -15.67 -31.75
C THR A 5 -14.96 -16.23 -30.34
N GLU A 6 -16.13 -15.93 -29.73
CA GLU A 6 -16.58 -16.58 -28.48
C GLU A 6 -16.46 -18.09 -28.67
N SER A 7 -15.79 -18.76 -27.74
CA SER A 7 -15.64 -20.23 -27.81
C SER A 7 -17.01 -20.88 -27.67
N ALA A 8 -17.21 -22.06 -28.29
CA ALA A 8 -18.46 -22.85 -28.17
C ALA A 8 -18.78 -23.19 -26.69
N HIS A 9 -17.78 -23.10 -25.81
CA HIS A 9 -17.88 -23.30 -24.36
C HIS A 9 -18.59 -22.12 -23.67
N ASP A 10 -18.24 -20.87 -24.01
CA ASP A 10 -18.88 -19.64 -23.48
C ASP A 10 -20.34 -19.57 -23.90
N THR A 11 -20.66 -20.05 -25.12
CA THR A 11 -22.03 -20.04 -25.63
C THR A 11 -22.95 -21.06 -24.91
N ALA A 12 -22.40 -22.17 -24.45
CA ALA A 12 -23.17 -23.22 -23.74
C ALA A 12 -23.41 -22.88 -22.26
N LEU A 13 -22.40 -22.36 -21.57
CA LEU A 13 -22.52 -21.83 -20.20
C LEU A 13 -23.47 -20.63 -20.16
N SER A 14 -23.41 -19.75 -21.17
CA SER A 14 -24.31 -18.61 -21.28
C SER A 14 -25.78 -19.01 -21.52
N ARG A 15 -26.08 -20.14 -22.15
CA ARG A 15 -27.46 -20.65 -22.30
C ARG A 15 -28.03 -21.15 -20.97
N CYS A 16 -27.26 -21.90 -20.17
CA CYS A 16 -27.69 -22.37 -18.85
C CYS A 16 -27.96 -21.17 -17.90
N ALA A 17 -27.09 -20.15 -17.96
CA ALA A 17 -27.26 -18.93 -17.19
C ALA A 17 -28.47 -18.07 -17.63
N ARG A 18 -29.01 -18.32 -18.82
CA ARG A 18 -30.18 -17.60 -19.38
C ARG A 18 -31.50 -18.37 -19.29
N GLU A 19 -31.48 -19.62 -18.77
CA GLU A 19 -32.72 -20.38 -18.57
C GLU A 19 -33.65 -19.61 -17.61
N PRO A 20 -34.91 -19.32 -18.01
CA PRO A 20 -35.83 -18.58 -17.18
C PRO A 20 -36.44 -19.44 -16.07
N ILE A 21 -35.60 -19.94 -15.15
CA ILE A 21 -35.98 -20.84 -14.06
C ILE A 21 -37.02 -20.30 -13.08
N HIS A 22 -37.27 -18.99 -13.12
CA HIS A 22 -38.31 -18.31 -12.33
C HIS A 22 -39.69 -18.40 -12.98
N THR A 23 -39.79 -18.73 -14.26
CA THR A 23 -41.05 -18.90 -15.03
C THR A 23 -41.18 -20.26 -15.67
N PRO A 24 -41.15 -21.37 -14.89
CA PRO A 24 -41.14 -22.73 -15.47
C PRO A 24 -42.47 -23.16 -16.07
N GLY A 25 -43.55 -22.41 -15.94
CA GLY A 25 -44.86 -22.70 -16.43
C GLY A 25 -45.52 -23.97 -15.83
N ALA A 26 -45.02 -24.45 -14.72
CA ALA A 26 -45.51 -25.68 -14.05
C ALA A 26 -45.18 -25.69 -12.57
N ILE A 27 -45.84 -26.55 -11.82
CA ILE A 27 -45.57 -26.81 -10.38
C ILE A 27 -45.19 -28.29 -10.16
N GLN A 28 -44.58 -28.54 -8.99
CA GLN A 28 -44.43 -29.91 -8.44
C GLN A 28 -45.82 -30.47 -8.08
N PRO A 29 -46.08 -31.81 -8.22
CA PRO A 29 -47.42 -32.37 -8.13
C PRO A 29 -47.90 -32.59 -6.69
N TYR A 30 -47.74 -31.57 -5.81
CA TYR A 30 -48.04 -31.74 -4.37
C TYR A 30 -49.06 -30.73 -3.84
N GLY A 31 -49.82 -30.07 -4.72
CA GLY A 31 -50.79 -29.08 -4.31
C GLY A 31 -51.52 -28.40 -5.44
N VAL A 32 -52.05 -27.22 -5.15
CA VAL A 32 -52.74 -26.34 -6.06
C VAL A 32 -52.07 -24.97 -6.06
N LEU A 33 -51.91 -24.39 -7.24
CA LEU A 33 -51.48 -23.01 -7.42
C LEU A 33 -52.54 -22.27 -8.25
N LEU A 34 -53.04 -21.17 -7.73
CA LEU A 34 -53.88 -20.23 -8.43
C LEU A 34 -53.16 -18.91 -8.60
N ILE A 35 -53.04 -18.41 -9.82
CA ILE A 35 -52.56 -17.07 -10.11
C ILE A 35 -53.75 -16.15 -10.22
N VAL A 36 -53.77 -15.17 -9.36
CA VAL A 36 -54.94 -14.29 -9.11
C VAL A 36 -54.55 -12.85 -9.42
N GLU A 37 -55.42 -12.17 -10.16
CA GLU A 37 -55.25 -10.71 -10.37
C GLU A 37 -55.52 -9.96 -9.08
N PRO A 38 -54.58 -9.10 -8.67
CA PRO A 38 -54.66 -8.44 -7.35
C PRO A 38 -55.88 -7.48 -7.16
N GLN A 39 -56.38 -6.90 -8.24
CA GLN A 39 -57.45 -5.91 -8.18
C GLN A 39 -58.83 -6.53 -8.23
N SER A 40 -59.04 -7.44 -9.22
CA SER A 40 -60.32 -8.10 -9.43
C SER A 40 -60.49 -9.38 -8.59
N LEU A 41 -59.36 -9.92 -8.07
CA LEU A 41 -59.27 -11.21 -7.41
C LEU A 41 -59.78 -12.36 -8.29
N GLN A 42 -59.73 -12.24 -9.61
CA GLN A 42 -60.03 -13.30 -10.57
C GLN A 42 -58.84 -14.20 -10.80
N VAL A 43 -59.12 -15.49 -10.94
CA VAL A 43 -58.12 -16.52 -11.24
C VAL A 43 -57.77 -16.48 -12.73
N ARG A 44 -56.56 -16.10 -13.07
CA ARG A 44 -56.05 -16.03 -14.44
C ARG A 44 -55.36 -17.31 -14.92
N GLU A 45 -54.65 -17.99 -14.01
CA GLU A 45 -53.97 -19.22 -14.28
C GLU A 45 -54.14 -20.19 -13.12
N ARG A 46 -54.12 -21.49 -13.42
CA ARG A 46 -54.21 -22.56 -12.42
C ARG A 46 -53.30 -23.74 -12.70
N ALA A 47 -52.81 -24.37 -11.66
CA ALA A 47 -52.20 -25.70 -11.71
C ALA A 47 -52.78 -26.52 -10.54
N ILE A 48 -53.43 -27.65 -10.84
CA ILE A 48 -54.06 -28.53 -9.87
C ILE A 48 -53.50 -29.93 -10.07
N SER A 49 -52.75 -30.43 -9.09
CA SER A 49 -52.04 -31.70 -9.23
C SER A 49 -52.88 -32.95 -9.02
N HIS A 50 -54.04 -32.83 -8.38
CA HIS A 50 -54.88 -33.97 -8.07
C HIS A 50 -56.26 -33.87 -8.76
N PRO A 51 -56.67 -34.88 -9.57
CA PRO A 51 -57.94 -34.83 -10.29
C PRO A 51 -59.18 -34.66 -9.40
N GLY A 52 -59.15 -35.18 -8.17
CA GLY A 52 -60.21 -34.99 -7.20
C GLY A 52 -60.41 -33.56 -6.76
N LEU A 53 -59.31 -32.78 -6.60
CA LEU A 53 -59.35 -31.37 -6.27
C LEU A 53 -59.93 -30.54 -7.43
N LEU A 54 -59.64 -30.95 -8.69
CA LEU A 54 -60.26 -30.28 -9.84
C LEU A 54 -61.75 -30.46 -9.88
N LYS A 55 -62.26 -31.66 -9.53
CA LYS A 55 -63.69 -31.88 -9.41
C LYS A 55 -64.31 -31.07 -8.31
N GLN A 56 -63.64 -30.86 -7.21
CA GLN A 56 -64.12 -30.09 -6.07
C GLN A 56 -64.13 -28.57 -6.37
N PHE A 57 -63.13 -28.04 -7.01
CA PHE A 57 -63.02 -26.63 -7.34
C PHE A 57 -63.76 -26.26 -8.65
N GLY A 58 -64.17 -27.26 -9.45
CA GLY A 58 -64.67 -27.00 -10.80
C GLY A 58 -63.61 -26.45 -11.73
N GLU A 59 -64.01 -25.60 -12.69
CA GLU A 59 -63.09 -24.86 -13.53
C GLU A 59 -62.86 -23.45 -12.95
N PRO A 60 -61.77 -23.22 -12.26
CA PRO A 60 -61.58 -21.95 -11.50
C PRO A 60 -61.14 -20.78 -12.36
N LEU A 61 -60.79 -20.96 -13.64
CA LEU A 61 -60.37 -19.88 -14.52
C LEU A 61 -61.46 -18.84 -14.69
N MET A 62 -61.09 -17.55 -14.60
CA MET A 62 -61.98 -16.40 -14.68
C MET A 62 -63.02 -16.27 -13.53
N GLN A 63 -63.00 -17.18 -12.56
CA GLN A 63 -63.81 -17.06 -11.36
C GLN A 63 -63.13 -16.22 -10.28
N HIS A 64 -63.91 -15.60 -9.41
CA HIS A 64 -63.36 -14.93 -8.26
C HIS A 64 -62.80 -15.93 -7.25
N VAL A 65 -61.61 -15.68 -6.71
CA VAL A 65 -60.87 -16.66 -5.87
C VAL A 65 -61.70 -17.10 -4.63
N SER A 66 -62.60 -16.22 -4.11
CA SER A 66 -63.50 -16.55 -3.01
C SER A 66 -64.62 -17.50 -3.42
N GLU A 67 -65.03 -17.55 -4.68
CA GLU A 67 -66.00 -18.52 -5.19
C GLU A 67 -65.35 -19.90 -5.33
N VAL A 68 -64.09 -19.91 -5.83
CA VAL A 68 -63.29 -21.16 -6.03
C VAL A 68 -63.00 -21.81 -4.68
N LEU A 69 -62.56 -21.03 -3.70
CA LEU A 69 -62.15 -21.56 -2.39
C LEU A 69 -63.28 -21.49 -1.35
N GLY A 70 -64.46 -20.90 -1.71
CA GLY A 70 -65.64 -20.86 -0.88
C GLY A 70 -65.43 -20.25 0.51
N GLY A 71 -66.16 -20.75 1.50
CA GLY A 71 -66.03 -20.32 2.89
C GLY A 71 -64.67 -20.51 3.53
N VAL A 72 -63.78 -21.22 2.88
CA VAL A 72 -62.40 -21.45 3.27
C VAL A 72 -61.56 -20.18 3.26
N LEU A 73 -61.86 -19.24 2.36
CA LEU A 73 -61.15 -17.95 2.27
C LEU A 73 -61.76 -16.81 3.09
N ALA A 74 -62.97 -16.99 3.56
CA ALA A 74 -63.67 -15.91 4.30
C ALA A 74 -62.89 -15.32 5.50
N PRO A 75 -62.13 -16.14 6.31
CA PRO A 75 -61.32 -15.64 7.39
C PRO A 75 -60.07 -14.86 6.91
N PHE A 76 -59.71 -14.96 5.64
CA PHE A 76 -58.40 -14.55 5.14
C PHE A 76 -58.42 -13.49 4.04
N GLN A 77 -59.59 -12.95 3.70
CA GLN A 77 -59.74 -11.91 2.67
C GLN A 77 -58.92 -10.65 2.98
N GLY A 78 -58.72 -10.30 4.25
CA GLY A 78 -57.88 -9.19 4.67
C GLY A 78 -56.38 -9.42 4.33
N VAL A 79 -55.89 -10.65 4.39
CA VAL A 79 -54.49 -10.97 4.06
C VAL A 79 -54.22 -10.80 2.57
N LEU A 80 -55.17 -11.22 1.71
CA LEU A 80 -55.05 -11.06 0.25
C LEU A 80 -54.97 -9.57 -0.15
N GLN A 81 -55.72 -8.72 0.52
CA GLN A 81 -55.76 -7.28 0.24
C GLN A 81 -54.55 -6.50 0.81
N GLN A 82 -53.95 -6.99 1.90
CA GLN A 82 -52.85 -6.35 2.59
C GLN A 82 -51.47 -6.87 2.18
N ALA A 83 -51.36 -7.90 1.33
CA ALA A 83 -50.12 -8.47 0.88
C ALA A 83 -49.26 -7.45 0.11
N THR A 84 -48.09 -7.15 0.62
CA THR A 84 -47.12 -6.24 -0.02
C THR A 84 -46.32 -6.93 -1.08
N VAL A 85 -45.92 -6.21 -2.13
CA VAL A 85 -45.08 -6.76 -3.21
C VAL A 85 -43.78 -7.38 -2.64
N GLY A 86 -43.47 -8.60 -3.04
CA GLY A 86 -42.30 -9.34 -2.56
C GLY A 86 -42.55 -10.10 -1.23
N SER A 87 -43.76 -10.03 -0.64
CA SER A 87 -44.08 -10.76 0.59
C SER A 87 -44.65 -12.14 0.33
N SER A 88 -44.46 -13.03 1.31
CA SER A 88 -45.09 -14.34 1.43
C SER A 88 -45.75 -14.43 2.81
N ALA A 89 -46.96 -14.92 2.85
CA ALA A 89 -47.72 -15.10 4.09
C ALA A 89 -48.30 -16.50 4.18
N HIS A 90 -48.10 -17.15 5.32
CA HIS A 90 -48.86 -18.36 5.67
C HIS A 90 -50.18 -17.92 6.28
N VAL A 91 -51.29 -18.29 5.65
CA VAL A 91 -52.61 -17.82 6.00
C VAL A 91 -53.26 -18.78 7.01
N GLY A 92 -52.93 -20.06 6.95
CA GLY A 92 -53.45 -21.06 7.86
C GLY A 92 -53.61 -22.42 7.18
N ALA A 93 -54.26 -23.32 7.90
CA ALA A 93 -54.58 -24.64 7.35
C ALA A 93 -56.07 -24.75 7.04
N VAL A 94 -56.33 -25.23 5.84
CA VAL A 94 -57.67 -25.30 5.25
C VAL A 94 -58.05 -26.79 5.11
N HIS A 95 -59.26 -27.17 5.55
CA HIS A 95 -59.79 -28.47 5.36
C HIS A 95 -60.48 -28.60 4.00
N LEU A 96 -60.01 -29.52 3.14
CA LEU A 96 -60.66 -29.85 1.89
C LEU A 96 -61.30 -31.24 2.01
N ASP A 97 -62.60 -31.34 1.70
CA ASP A 97 -63.38 -32.54 1.88
C ASP A 97 -62.81 -33.70 1.08
N GLY A 98 -62.56 -34.84 1.77
CA GLY A 98 -61.91 -36.02 1.16
C GLY A 98 -60.42 -35.92 0.87
N HIS A 99 -59.80 -34.73 1.07
CA HIS A 99 -58.38 -34.46 0.74
C HIS A 99 -57.55 -34.01 1.96
N GLY A 100 -58.19 -33.82 3.11
CA GLY A 100 -57.51 -33.48 4.36
C GLY A 100 -57.13 -31.99 4.52
N ARG A 101 -56.24 -31.70 5.46
CA ARG A 101 -55.89 -30.37 5.89
C ARG A 101 -54.71 -29.82 5.10
N HIS A 102 -54.99 -28.95 4.12
CA HIS A 102 -53.99 -28.29 3.29
C HIS A 102 -53.47 -27.01 3.95
N GLN A 103 -52.19 -26.69 3.69
CA GLN A 103 -51.63 -25.38 4.10
C GLN A 103 -51.90 -24.33 3.01
N LEU A 104 -52.43 -23.18 3.40
CA LEU A 104 -52.68 -22.06 2.50
C LEU A 104 -51.58 -21.01 2.63
N LEU A 105 -50.88 -20.73 1.53
CA LEU A 105 -49.87 -19.71 1.43
C LEU A 105 -50.30 -18.69 0.36
N VAL A 106 -49.96 -17.43 0.59
CA VAL A 106 -50.20 -16.33 -0.35
C VAL A 106 -48.92 -15.58 -0.56
N HIS A 107 -48.54 -15.40 -1.83
CA HIS A 107 -47.38 -14.64 -2.21
C HIS A 107 -47.78 -13.50 -3.13
N ARG A 108 -47.20 -12.32 -2.94
CA ARG A 108 -47.44 -11.15 -3.76
C ARG A 108 -46.25 -10.88 -4.66
N SER A 109 -46.39 -11.17 -5.95
CA SER A 109 -45.40 -10.72 -6.95
C SER A 109 -45.66 -9.26 -7.37
N ALA A 110 -44.86 -8.72 -8.29
CA ALA A 110 -45.09 -7.38 -8.81
C ALA A 110 -46.43 -7.26 -9.53
N THR A 111 -46.85 -8.30 -10.22
CA THR A 111 -48.05 -8.31 -11.08
C THR A 111 -49.25 -9.12 -10.52
N ASP A 112 -48.97 -10.18 -9.75
CA ASP A 112 -49.96 -11.18 -9.40
C ASP A 112 -49.96 -11.55 -7.92
N LEU A 113 -51.05 -12.13 -7.47
CA LEU A 113 -51.16 -12.90 -6.23
C LEU A 113 -51.07 -14.41 -6.56
N LEU A 114 -50.16 -15.08 -5.91
CA LEU A 114 -49.99 -16.52 -6.01
C LEU A 114 -50.62 -17.15 -4.76
N VAL A 115 -51.65 -17.93 -4.94
CA VAL A 115 -52.37 -18.63 -3.87
C VAL A 115 -52.00 -20.11 -3.97
N GLU A 116 -51.26 -20.60 -2.99
CA GLU A 116 -50.82 -22.02 -2.94
C GLU A 116 -51.57 -22.79 -1.86
N LEU A 117 -52.05 -23.97 -2.22
CA LEU A 117 -52.61 -24.98 -1.31
C LEU A 117 -51.69 -26.20 -1.31
N GLU A 118 -50.93 -26.39 -0.27
CA GLU A 118 -50.03 -27.54 -0.14
C GLU A 118 -50.73 -28.71 0.50
N ALA A 119 -50.66 -29.89 -0.14
CA ALA A 119 -51.28 -31.11 0.36
C ALA A 119 -50.63 -31.59 1.67
N PRO A 120 -51.38 -32.19 2.59
CA PRO A 120 -50.88 -32.68 3.87
C PRO A 120 -49.79 -33.73 3.69
N VAL A 121 -48.87 -33.81 4.66
CA VAL A 121 -47.82 -34.83 4.73
C VAL A 121 -48.17 -35.80 5.87
N PRO A 122 -48.56 -37.06 5.59
CA PRO A 122 -48.94 -38.01 6.63
C PRO A 122 -47.79 -38.36 7.59
N GLY A 123 -48.11 -38.54 8.87
CA GLY A 123 -47.21 -39.17 9.84
C GLY A 123 -46.04 -38.31 10.33
N GLN A 124 -46.10 -36.97 10.08
CA GLN A 124 -45.07 -36.06 10.56
C GLN A 124 -45.62 -35.04 11.59
N PRO A 125 -44.72 -34.42 12.40
CA PRO A 125 -45.11 -33.44 13.42
C PRO A 125 -46.07 -32.39 12.86
N GLY A 126 -47.17 -32.13 13.58
CA GLY A 126 -48.28 -31.32 13.11
C GLY A 126 -48.24 -29.85 13.57
N SER A 127 -47.33 -29.50 14.50
CA SER A 127 -47.32 -28.16 15.08
C SER A 127 -45.91 -27.63 15.33
N LEU A 128 -45.75 -26.33 15.41
CA LEU A 128 -44.49 -25.66 15.77
C LEU A 128 -44.08 -25.98 17.23
N GLU A 129 -45.07 -26.25 18.09
CA GLU A 129 -44.84 -26.63 19.50
C GLU A 129 -44.01 -27.87 19.64
N GLU A 130 -44.22 -28.86 18.76
CA GLU A 130 -43.45 -30.11 18.73
C GLU A 130 -41.99 -29.91 18.29
N LEU A 131 -41.70 -28.83 17.56
CA LEU A 131 -40.37 -28.47 17.07
C LEU A 131 -39.61 -27.57 18.04
N TYR A 132 -40.30 -26.94 18.97
CA TYR A 132 -39.70 -25.96 19.89
C TYR A 132 -38.50 -26.52 20.70
N PRO A 133 -38.52 -27.75 21.21
CA PRO A 133 -37.35 -28.30 21.92
C PRO A 133 -36.09 -28.36 21.04
N ALA A 134 -36.23 -28.74 19.76
CA ALA A 134 -35.09 -28.80 18.83
C ALA A 134 -34.55 -27.43 18.47
N ILE A 135 -35.43 -26.45 18.32
CA ILE A 135 -35.04 -25.03 18.09
C ILE A 135 -34.29 -24.50 19.32
N ARG A 136 -34.79 -24.73 20.53
CA ARG A 136 -34.17 -24.32 21.77
C ARG A 136 -32.78 -24.95 21.97
N GLU A 137 -32.63 -26.23 21.67
CA GLU A 137 -31.35 -26.91 21.74
C GLU A 137 -30.30 -26.28 20.80
N LEU A 138 -30.72 -25.96 19.55
CA LEU A 138 -29.86 -25.22 18.62
C LEU A 138 -29.44 -23.86 19.18
N MET A 139 -30.40 -23.09 19.73
CA MET A 139 -30.10 -21.76 20.30
C MET A 139 -29.04 -21.84 21.40
N THR A 140 -29.16 -22.80 22.31
CA THR A 140 -28.16 -23.03 23.36
C THR A 140 -26.80 -23.41 22.79
N GLY A 141 -26.78 -24.25 21.74
CA GLY A 141 -25.55 -24.62 21.03
C GLY A 141 -24.87 -23.44 20.32
N ILE A 142 -25.67 -22.54 19.71
CA ILE A 142 -25.15 -21.33 19.05
C ILE A 142 -24.40 -20.43 20.04
N GLU A 143 -24.90 -20.26 21.27
CA GLU A 143 -24.26 -19.46 22.30
C GLU A 143 -22.86 -20.00 22.69
N SER A 144 -22.68 -21.31 22.64
CA SER A 144 -21.43 -21.98 23.00
C SER A 144 -20.44 -22.16 21.83
N ALA A 145 -20.88 -21.97 20.60
CA ALA A 145 -20.03 -22.11 19.41
C ALA A 145 -18.95 -21.01 19.38
N ALA A 146 -17.68 -21.39 19.30
CA ALA A 146 -16.57 -20.45 19.27
C ALA A 146 -16.32 -19.88 17.88
N THR A 147 -16.39 -20.70 16.84
CA THR A 147 -16.04 -20.36 15.45
C THR A 147 -17.24 -20.43 14.51
N VAL A 148 -17.07 -19.91 13.28
CA VAL A 148 -18.06 -20.06 12.20
C VAL A 148 -18.21 -21.52 11.79
N GLU A 149 -17.12 -22.30 11.80
CA GLU A 149 -17.12 -23.74 11.52
C GLU A 149 -17.93 -24.52 12.58
N ASP A 150 -17.84 -24.14 13.86
CA ASP A 150 -18.64 -24.74 14.93
C ASP A 150 -20.12 -24.48 14.71
N LEU A 151 -20.51 -23.24 14.33
CA LEU A 151 -21.89 -22.89 13.99
C LEU A 151 -22.40 -23.72 12.80
N CYS A 152 -21.59 -23.88 11.76
CA CYS A 152 -21.95 -24.64 10.58
C CYS A 152 -22.12 -26.12 10.88
N ARG A 153 -21.24 -26.72 11.70
CA ARG A 153 -21.37 -28.13 12.14
C ARG A 153 -22.63 -28.34 12.96
N LEU A 154 -22.88 -27.45 13.90
CA LEU A 154 -24.08 -27.47 14.73
C LEU A 154 -25.37 -27.40 13.87
N ALA A 155 -25.40 -26.46 12.92
CA ALA A 155 -26.54 -26.29 12.02
C ALA A 155 -26.79 -27.54 11.14
N ALA A 156 -25.74 -28.15 10.58
CA ALA A 156 -25.84 -29.37 9.79
C ALA A 156 -26.46 -30.50 10.59
N ALA A 157 -25.99 -30.74 11.81
CA ALA A 157 -26.48 -31.79 12.68
C ALA A 157 -27.95 -31.58 13.10
N HIS A 158 -28.28 -30.34 13.52
CA HIS A 158 -29.65 -30.03 13.95
C HIS A 158 -30.66 -30.07 12.79
N MET A 159 -30.33 -29.52 11.62
CA MET A 159 -31.21 -29.56 10.47
C MET A 159 -31.41 -31.00 9.94
N ARG A 160 -30.37 -31.85 9.96
CA ARG A 160 -30.52 -33.25 9.60
C ARG A 160 -31.48 -33.97 10.55
N ARG A 161 -31.34 -33.81 11.86
CA ARG A 161 -32.27 -34.42 12.85
C ARG A 161 -33.70 -33.93 12.68
N LEU A 162 -33.89 -32.63 12.41
CA LEU A 162 -35.20 -32.05 12.26
C LEU A 162 -35.91 -32.48 10.98
N THR A 163 -35.20 -32.59 9.88
CA THR A 163 -35.71 -32.93 8.57
C THR A 163 -35.78 -34.47 8.35
N GLY A 164 -34.91 -35.21 9.04
CA GLY A 164 -34.68 -36.64 8.83
C GLY A 164 -34.10 -36.97 7.47
N PHE A 165 -33.41 -36.03 6.82
CA PHE A 165 -32.64 -36.28 5.60
C PHE A 165 -31.41 -37.14 5.88
N ASP A 166 -30.86 -37.80 4.87
CA ASP A 166 -29.71 -38.69 5.03
C ASP A 166 -28.41 -37.92 5.23
N ARG A 167 -28.31 -36.75 4.62
CA ARG A 167 -27.14 -35.85 4.72
C ARG A 167 -27.59 -34.40 4.70
N THR A 168 -26.94 -33.58 5.54
CA THR A 168 -27.05 -32.13 5.52
C THR A 168 -25.65 -31.53 5.47
N LEU A 169 -25.42 -30.59 4.55
CA LEU A 169 -24.17 -29.87 4.40
C LEU A 169 -24.39 -28.37 4.48
N VAL A 170 -23.38 -27.68 4.98
CA VAL A 170 -23.29 -26.22 4.89
C VAL A 170 -22.29 -25.88 3.79
N TYR A 171 -22.77 -25.15 2.81
CA TYR A 171 -22.07 -24.77 1.61
C TYR A 171 -21.83 -23.26 1.62
N GLN A 172 -20.56 -22.84 1.60
CA GLN A 172 -20.15 -21.43 1.61
C GLN A 172 -19.68 -21.01 0.23
N PHE A 173 -20.06 -19.82 -0.24
CA PHE A 173 -19.55 -19.23 -1.49
C PHE A 173 -18.29 -18.42 -1.25
N ASP A 174 -17.28 -18.60 -2.10
CA ASP A 174 -16.10 -17.73 -2.18
C ASP A 174 -16.37 -16.47 -3.03
N ALA A 175 -15.35 -15.60 -3.17
CA ALA A 175 -15.45 -14.37 -3.97
C ALA A 175 -15.69 -14.65 -5.48
N GLY A 176 -15.25 -15.80 -5.99
CA GLY A 176 -15.48 -16.26 -7.36
C GLY A 176 -16.77 -17.06 -7.53
N TRP A 177 -17.63 -17.08 -6.50
CA TRP A 177 -18.87 -17.84 -6.46
C TRP A 177 -18.69 -19.36 -6.55
N ASN A 178 -17.47 -19.88 -6.36
CA ASN A 178 -17.31 -21.30 -6.12
C ASN A 178 -17.78 -21.62 -4.71
N GLY A 179 -18.34 -22.79 -4.53
CA GLY A 179 -18.76 -23.22 -3.22
C GLY A 179 -17.82 -24.22 -2.59
N ILE A 180 -17.68 -24.15 -1.28
CA ILE A 180 -16.97 -25.15 -0.48
C ILE A 180 -17.91 -25.71 0.59
N VAL A 181 -17.89 -27.03 0.80
CA VAL A 181 -18.63 -27.66 1.90
C VAL A 181 -17.78 -27.49 3.18
N VAL A 182 -18.22 -26.58 4.05
CA VAL A 182 -17.51 -26.25 5.31
C VAL A 182 -17.97 -27.08 6.50
N ALA A 183 -19.14 -27.69 6.42
CA ALA A 183 -19.64 -28.62 7.43
C ALA A 183 -20.59 -29.67 6.83
N GLU A 184 -20.61 -30.85 7.39
CA GLU A 184 -21.47 -31.94 6.99
C GLU A 184 -21.88 -32.79 8.19
N ASP A 185 -23.15 -33.26 8.18
CA ASP A 185 -23.64 -34.32 9.04
C ASP A 185 -24.43 -35.33 8.20
N GLY A 186 -24.16 -36.61 8.35
CA GLY A 186 -24.74 -37.65 7.51
C GLY A 186 -24.85 -39.03 8.20
N ASN A 187 -25.73 -39.86 7.69
CA ASN A 187 -25.94 -41.24 8.18
C ASN A 187 -25.16 -42.32 7.37
N GLY A 188 -24.32 -41.91 6.43
CA GLY A 188 -23.47 -42.77 5.62
C GLY A 188 -24.16 -43.37 4.36
N LEU A 189 -25.43 -43.08 4.09
CA LEU A 189 -26.12 -43.55 2.87
C LEU A 189 -25.69 -42.76 1.62
N LEU A 190 -25.25 -41.53 1.77
CA LEU A 190 -24.70 -40.70 0.70
C LEU A 190 -23.21 -40.46 0.92
N PRO A 191 -22.39 -40.33 -0.14
CA PRO A 191 -20.96 -40.03 0.00
C PRO A 191 -20.74 -38.68 0.64
N SER A 192 -19.65 -38.54 1.43
CA SER A 192 -19.27 -37.27 2.05
C SER A 192 -18.73 -36.29 1.02
N TYR A 193 -19.13 -35.03 1.16
CA TYR A 193 -18.65 -33.91 0.36
C TYR A 193 -17.88 -32.89 1.19
N LEU A 194 -17.56 -33.19 2.45
CA LEU A 194 -16.82 -32.32 3.31
C LEU A 194 -15.47 -31.90 2.65
N ASP A 195 -15.15 -30.66 2.69
CA ASP A 195 -13.97 -30.02 2.08
C ASP A 195 -13.94 -30.08 0.53
N LEU A 196 -14.98 -30.55 -0.13
CA LEU A 196 -15.07 -30.49 -1.58
C LEU A 196 -15.51 -29.10 -2.04
N ARG A 197 -14.92 -28.68 -3.14
CA ARG A 197 -15.30 -27.46 -3.87
C ARG A 197 -16.16 -27.79 -5.08
N PHE A 198 -17.03 -26.86 -5.40
CA PHE A 198 -17.93 -26.93 -6.55
C PHE A 198 -17.84 -25.62 -7.32
N PRO A 199 -17.67 -25.65 -8.64
CA PRO A 199 -17.49 -24.43 -9.42
C PRO A 199 -18.78 -23.60 -9.49
N GLU A 200 -18.65 -22.29 -9.77
CA GLU A 200 -19.76 -21.35 -9.96
C GLU A 200 -20.84 -21.89 -10.92
N SER A 201 -20.43 -22.62 -11.95
CA SER A 201 -21.31 -23.18 -12.97
C SER A 201 -22.33 -24.18 -12.43
N ASP A 202 -22.13 -24.74 -11.23
CA ASP A 202 -23.07 -25.71 -10.62
C ASP A 202 -24.27 -24.97 -9.97
N ILE A 203 -24.07 -23.73 -9.52
CA ILE A 203 -25.13 -22.84 -9.00
C ILE A 203 -25.05 -21.50 -9.74
N PRO A 204 -25.61 -21.40 -10.96
CA PRO A 204 -25.46 -20.20 -11.79
C PRO A 204 -26.20 -19.00 -11.21
N ALA A 205 -25.85 -17.78 -11.70
CA ALA A 205 -26.29 -16.49 -11.14
C ALA A 205 -27.81 -16.38 -10.95
N GLN A 206 -28.63 -16.88 -11.93
CA GLN A 206 -30.08 -16.83 -11.80
C GLN A 206 -30.60 -17.74 -10.68
N ALA A 207 -29.91 -18.86 -10.39
CA ALA A 207 -30.27 -19.74 -9.28
C ALA A 207 -29.91 -19.10 -7.94
N ARG A 208 -28.73 -18.42 -7.85
CA ARG A 208 -28.32 -17.66 -6.66
C ARG A 208 -29.29 -16.52 -6.34
N GLU A 209 -29.78 -15.82 -7.39
CA GLU A 209 -30.81 -14.79 -7.19
C GLU A 209 -32.12 -15.36 -6.66
N LEU A 210 -32.56 -16.51 -7.12
CA LEU A 210 -33.72 -17.18 -6.57
C LEU A 210 -33.55 -17.62 -5.11
N TYR A 211 -32.36 -18.14 -4.75
CA TYR A 211 -32.03 -18.46 -3.35
C TYR A 211 -32.02 -17.22 -2.46
N ARG A 212 -31.66 -16.05 -2.99
CA ARG A 212 -31.71 -14.78 -2.27
C ARG A 212 -33.14 -14.31 -2.03
N ARG A 213 -34.06 -14.51 -3.01
CA ARG A 213 -35.47 -14.09 -2.91
C ARG A 213 -36.33 -15.05 -2.08
N ASN A 214 -36.14 -16.35 -2.30
CA ASN A 214 -36.89 -17.42 -1.60
C ASN A 214 -35.89 -18.26 -0.80
N ARG A 215 -35.91 -18.10 0.51
CA ARG A 215 -34.90 -18.68 1.40
C ARG A 215 -34.98 -20.18 1.57
N VAL A 216 -36.13 -20.78 1.29
CA VAL A 216 -36.30 -22.24 1.38
C VAL A 216 -36.74 -22.80 0.05
N ARG A 217 -36.02 -23.81 -0.41
CA ARG A 217 -36.39 -24.57 -1.62
C ARG A 217 -36.45 -26.04 -1.32
N LEU A 218 -37.62 -26.67 -1.55
CA LEU A 218 -37.83 -28.11 -1.44
C LEU A 218 -38.04 -28.72 -2.83
N ILE A 219 -37.32 -29.79 -3.12
CA ILE A 219 -37.53 -30.69 -4.24
C ILE A 219 -37.85 -32.04 -3.63
N ALA A 220 -39.14 -32.40 -3.62
CA ALA A 220 -39.60 -33.56 -2.86
C ALA A 220 -39.35 -34.90 -3.53
N ASP A 221 -39.17 -34.89 -4.86
CA ASP A 221 -38.89 -36.06 -5.68
C ASP A 221 -38.19 -35.62 -6.96
N ASN A 222 -37.04 -36.20 -7.30
CA ASN A 222 -36.32 -35.89 -8.54
C ASN A 222 -36.93 -36.49 -9.81
N ASN A 223 -37.96 -37.32 -9.67
CA ASN A 223 -38.65 -38.04 -10.75
C ASN A 223 -40.13 -37.65 -10.92
N TYR A 224 -40.55 -36.53 -10.27
CA TYR A 224 -41.93 -36.10 -10.43
C TYR A 224 -42.27 -35.69 -11.86
N THR A 225 -43.56 -35.81 -12.22
CA THR A 225 -44.12 -35.24 -13.44
C THR A 225 -44.65 -33.84 -13.14
N PRO A 226 -44.15 -32.77 -13.79
CA PRO A 226 -44.63 -31.42 -13.56
C PRO A 226 -46.13 -31.29 -13.90
N THR A 227 -46.88 -30.57 -13.04
CA THR A 227 -48.27 -30.18 -13.33
C THR A 227 -48.24 -28.82 -14.05
N PRO A 228 -48.71 -28.76 -15.32
CA PRO A 228 -48.64 -27.54 -16.11
C PRO A 228 -49.57 -26.45 -15.56
N LEU A 229 -49.16 -25.21 -15.74
CA LEU A 229 -49.97 -24.02 -15.44
C LEU A 229 -50.91 -23.79 -16.64
N MET A 230 -52.21 -23.90 -16.42
CA MET A 230 -53.26 -23.67 -17.40
C MET A 230 -53.69 -22.22 -17.34
N ARG A 231 -53.81 -21.57 -18.50
CA ARG A 231 -54.17 -20.14 -18.62
C ARG A 231 -55.59 -19.96 -19.15
N ALA A 232 -56.25 -18.90 -18.71
CA ALA A 232 -57.47 -18.44 -19.31
C ALA A 232 -57.24 -18.00 -20.78
N GLU A 233 -58.28 -18.12 -21.64
CA GLU A 233 -58.11 -17.88 -23.08
C GLU A 233 -57.66 -16.44 -23.41
N ASP A 234 -58.19 -15.47 -22.68
CA ASP A 234 -57.86 -14.05 -22.80
C ASP A 234 -56.45 -13.68 -22.28
N HIS A 235 -55.80 -14.59 -21.58
CA HIS A 235 -54.43 -14.41 -21.06
C HIS A 235 -53.38 -15.31 -21.75
N ARG A 236 -53.72 -16.01 -22.84
CA ARG A 236 -52.77 -16.93 -23.54
C ARG A 236 -51.52 -16.24 -24.07
N GLU A 237 -51.61 -14.98 -24.48
CA GLU A 237 -50.50 -14.18 -25.02
C GLU A 237 -49.72 -13.40 -23.93
N ALA A 238 -50.14 -13.43 -22.67
CA ALA A 238 -49.46 -12.75 -21.57
C ALA A 238 -48.06 -13.36 -21.33
N PRO A 239 -47.09 -12.56 -20.87
CA PRO A 239 -45.76 -13.05 -20.53
C PRO A 239 -45.86 -14.18 -19.46
N PRO A 240 -44.88 -15.08 -19.42
CA PRO A 240 -44.84 -16.15 -18.41
C PRO A 240 -44.86 -15.62 -16.99
N THR A 241 -45.68 -16.20 -16.12
CA THR A 241 -45.84 -15.76 -14.73
C THR A 241 -44.61 -16.09 -13.89
N ASP A 242 -44.12 -15.08 -13.12
CA ASP A 242 -43.00 -15.22 -12.18
C ASP A 242 -43.44 -16.02 -10.95
N LEU A 243 -42.90 -17.22 -10.82
CA LEU A 243 -43.13 -18.15 -9.70
C LEU A 243 -41.97 -18.12 -8.67
N SER A 244 -41.13 -17.07 -8.64
CA SER A 244 -39.97 -17.00 -7.75
C SER A 244 -40.31 -17.23 -6.28
N LEU A 245 -41.46 -16.76 -5.82
CA LEU A 245 -41.91 -16.90 -4.44
C LEU A 245 -42.66 -18.22 -4.17
N ALA A 246 -43.14 -18.89 -5.23
CA ALA A 246 -43.93 -20.09 -5.08
C ALA A 246 -43.11 -21.30 -4.60
N VAL A 247 -43.56 -21.93 -3.55
CA VAL A 247 -42.95 -23.12 -2.95
C VAL A 247 -43.12 -24.34 -3.88
N LEU A 248 -44.28 -24.46 -4.51
CA LEU A 248 -44.61 -25.54 -5.45
C LEU A 248 -43.95 -25.37 -6.84
N ARG A 249 -43.33 -24.26 -7.13
CA ARG A 249 -42.65 -23.98 -8.41
C ARG A 249 -41.86 -25.21 -8.89
N SER A 250 -42.06 -25.63 -10.15
CA SER A 250 -41.28 -26.70 -10.77
C SER A 250 -39.80 -26.34 -10.91
N VAL A 251 -38.94 -27.33 -10.97
CA VAL A 251 -37.50 -27.23 -11.05
C VAL A 251 -37.02 -27.47 -12.47
N SER A 252 -35.94 -26.83 -12.90
CA SER A 252 -35.30 -27.09 -14.18
C SER A 252 -35.03 -28.60 -14.37
N PRO A 253 -35.36 -29.18 -15.52
CA PRO A 253 -35.02 -30.56 -15.84
C PRO A 253 -33.52 -30.86 -15.72
N VAL A 254 -32.67 -29.88 -16.01
CA VAL A 254 -31.20 -29.97 -15.86
C VAL A 254 -30.83 -30.19 -14.39
N HIS A 255 -31.45 -29.45 -13.47
CA HIS A 255 -31.19 -29.63 -12.05
C HIS A 255 -31.75 -30.97 -11.50
N LEU A 256 -32.88 -31.41 -11.97
CA LEU A 256 -33.40 -32.75 -11.61
C LEU A 256 -32.45 -33.85 -12.08
N GLN A 257 -31.85 -33.71 -13.27
CA GLN A 257 -30.84 -34.66 -13.76
C GLN A 257 -29.54 -34.57 -12.92
N TYR A 258 -29.13 -33.37 -12.50
CA TYR A 258 -28.02 -33.20 -11.58
C TYR A 258 -28.24 -33.97 -10.25
N MET A 259 -29.43 -33.85 -9.67
CA MET A 259 -29.80 -34.61 -8.46
C MET A 259 -29.75 -36.14 -8.68
N ARG A 260 -30.24 -36.61 -9.82
CA ARG A 260 -30.15 -38.05 -10.15
C ARG A 260 -28.69 -38.52 -10.23
N ASN A 261 -27.83 -37.74 -10.87
CA ASN A 261 -26.40 -38.03 -10.96
C ASN A 261 -25.71 -38.03 -9.58
N MET A 262 -26.19 -37.19 -8.63
CA MET A 262 -25.74 -37.21 -7.23
C MET A 262 -26.28 -38.39 -6.41
N GLY A 263 -27.19 -39.19 -6.95
CA GLY A 263 -27.90 -40.25 -6.17
C GLY A 263 -28.91 -39.70 -5.16
N THR A 264 -29.37 -38.46 -5.35
CA THR A 264 -30.27 -37.76 -4.42
C THR A 264 -31.69 -37.76 -4.93
N GLY A 265 -32.62 -38.42 -4.21
CA GLY A 265 -34.04 -38.51 -4.55
C GLY A 265 -34.83 -37.25 -4.18
N ALA A 266 -34.53 -36.66 -3.04
CA ALA A 266 -35.10 -35.36 -2.62
C ALA A 266 -34.04 -34.43 -2.04
N SER A 267 -34.29 -33.14 -2.14
CA SER A 267 -33.39 -32.10 -1.62
C SER A 267 -34.17 -30.94 -1.02
N MET A 268 -33.63 -30.36 0.06
CA MET A 268 -34.08 -29.08 0.60
C MET A 268 -32.86 -28.16 0.79
N SER A 269 -32.97 -26.92 0.34
CA SER A 269 -31.94 -25.91 0.59
C SER A 269 -32.51 -24.75 1.39
N VAL A 270 -31.75 -24.29 2.37
CA VAL A 270 -32.04 -23.08 3.18
C VAL A 270 -30.92 -22.07 2.93
N SER A 271 -31.31 -20.88 2.50
CA SER A 271 -30.35 -19.81 2.16
C SER A 271 -29.83 -19.12 3.40
N LEU A 272 -28.51 -18.96 3.46
CA LEU A 272 -27.83 -18.12 4.43
C LEU A 272 -27.54 -16.77 3.79
N VAL A 273 -28.35 -15.76 4.15
CA VAL A 273 -28.28 -14.42 3.54
C VAL A 273 -27.95 -13.38 4.60
N HIS A 274 -26.92 -12.60 4.35
CA HIS A 274 -26.51 -11.47 5.19
C HIS A 274 -26.38 -10.21 4.34
N GLU A 275 -26.99 -9.10 4.80
CA GLU A 275 -26.99 -7.79 4.09
C GLU A 275 -27.37 -7.88 2.61
N GLY A 276 -28.34 -8.76 2.29
CA GLY A 276 -28.77 -8.97 0.91
C GLY A 276 -27.84 -9.82 0.05
N ARG A 277 -26.67 -10.25 0.56
CA ARG A 277 -25.72 -11.14 -0.10
C ARG A 277 -25.95 -12.57 0.33
N LEU A 278 -25.94 -13.49 -0.63
CA LEU A 278 -25.98 -14.92 -0.36
C LEU A 278 -24.60 -15.38 0.10
N TRP A 279 -24.46 -15.66 1.40
CA TRP A 279 -23.23 -16.18 2.01
C TRP A 279 -23.02 -17.66 1.70
N GLY A 280 -24.14 -18.42 1.75
CA GLY A 280 -24.07 -19.86 1.57
C GLY A 280 -25.46 -20.51 1.59
N LEU A 281 -25.47 -21.83 1.62
CA LEU A 281 -26.68 -22.68 1.68
C LEU A 281 -26.50 -23.77 2.73
N VAL A 282 -27.57 -24.07 3.49
CA VAL A 282 -27.69 -25.36 4.15
C VAL A 282 -28.46 -26.28 3.22
N SER A 283 -27.83 -27.33 2.74
CA SER A 283 -28.39 -28.24 1.74
C SER A 283 -28.60 -29.63 2.33
N CYS A 284 -29.86 -30.09 2.36
CA CYS A 284 -30.26 -31.36 2.89
C CYS A 284 -30.57 -32.31 1.72
N HIS A 285 -30.07 -33.53 1.78
CA HIS A 285 -30.21 -34.54 0.72
C HIS A 285 -30.67 -35.90 1.28
N THR A 286 -31.51 -36.62 0.55
CA THR A 286 -31.90 -37.99 0.88
C THR A 286 -32.01 -38.84 -0.37
N VAL A 287 -31.73 -40.12 -0.26
CA VAL A 287 -31.81 -41.09 -1.38
C VAL A 287 -33.25 -41.29 -1.84
N GLN A 288 -34.19 -41.30 -0.92
CA GLN A 288 -35.60 -41.52 -1.23
C GLN A 288 -36.38 -40.22 -1.39
N PRO A 289 -37.41 -40.16 -2.23
CA PRO A 289 -38.34 -39.06 -2.27
C PRO A 289 -38.90 -38.74 -0.87
N ARG A 290 -38.89 -37.44 -0.50
CA ARG A 290 -39.33 -37.01 0.81
C ARG A 290 -39.97 -35.62 0.77
N ARG A 291 -41.20 -35.54 1.29
CA ARG A 291 -41.89 -34.28 1.49
C ARG A 291 -41.70 -33.83 2.94
N LEU A 292 -41.58 -32.52 3.17
CA LEU A 292 -41.54 -31.95 4.50
C LEU A 292 -42.74 -31.04 4.73
N PRO A 293 -43.41 -31.14 5.90
CA PRO A 293 -44.48 -30.24 6.27
C PRO A 293 -44.05 -28.78 6.30
N TYR A 294 -45.00 -27.88 6.10
CA TYR A 294 -44.76 -26.43 6.12
C TYR A 294 -44.00 -25.99 7.38
N HIS A 295 -44.46 -26.36 8.59
CA HIS A 295 -43.87 -25.93 9.85
C HIS A 295 -42.42 -26.44 10.05
N VAL A 296 -42.04 -27.61 9.55
CA VAL A 296 -40.65 -28.10 9.57
C VAL A 296 -39.78 -27.21 8.68
N ARG A 297 -40.25 -26.88 7.48
CA ARG A 297 -39.52 -25.99 6.56
C ARG A 297 -39.37 -24.58 7.14
N THR A 298 -40.43 -24.06 7.74
CA THR A 298 -40.40 -22.76 8.42
C THR A 298 -39.45 -22.75 9.62
N ALA A 299 -39.40 -23.83 10.39
CA ALA A 299 -38.43 -23.97 11.47
C ALA A 299 -36.99 -23.98 10.92
N CYS A 300 -36.70 -24.69 9.82
CA CYS A 300 -35.42 -24.69 9.16
C CYS A 300 -35.06 -23.31 8.60
N GLU A 301 -36.04 -22.58 8.04
CA GLU A 301 -35.84 -21.21 7.57
C GLU A 301 -35.46 -20.26 8.72
N PHE A 302 -36.19 -20.33 9.82
CA PHE A 302 -35.92 -19.53 11.03
C PHE A 302 -34.52 -19.82 11.58
N MET A 303 -34.15 -21.13 11.67
CA MET A 303 -32.80 -21.54 12.07
C MET A 303 -31.73 -20.97 11.12
N GLY A 304 -31.97 -21.01 9.80
CA GLY A 304 -31.06 -20.45 8.79
C GLY A 304 -30.89 -18.93 8.92
N GLN A 305 -31.97 -18.21 9.28
CA GLN A 305 -31.91 -16.76 9.53
C GLN A 305 -31.05 -16.44 10.76
N ILE A 306 -31.25 -17.16 11.86
CA ILE A 306 -30.42 -16.99 13.07
C ILE A 306 -28.97 -17.33 12.78
N LEU A 307 -28.73 -18.44 12.09
CA LEU A 307 -27.37 -18.85 11.69
C LEU A 307 -26.70 -17.78 10.85
N SER A 308 -27.40 -17.21 9.85
CA SER A 308 -26.88 -16.13 9.02
C SER A 308 -26.46 -14.91 9.84
N LEU A 309 -27.29 -14.53 10.83
CA LEU A 309 -26.98 -13.42 11.72
C LEU A 309 -25.76 -13.71 12.61
N GLN A 310 -25.68 -14.90 13.17
CA GLN A 310 -24.58 -15.31 14.04
C GLN A 310 -23.24 -15.46 13.29
N ILE A 311 -23.26 -16.00 12.06
CA ILE A 311 -22.08 -16.02 11.18
C ILE A 311 -21.57 -14.60 10.96
N ALA A 312 -22.45 -13.70 10.55
CA ALA A 312 -22.09 -12.32 10.30
C ALA A 312 -21.49 -11.60 11.52
N LEU A 313 -22.06 -11.83 12.71
CA LEU A 313 -21.56 -11.26 13.95
C LEU A 313 -20.14 -11.79 14.27
N LYS A 314 -19.90 -13.10 14.09
CA LYS A 314 -18.59 -13.69 14.34
C LYS A 314 -17.54 -13.25 13.33
N GLU A 315 -17.86 -13.20 12.04
CA GLU A 315 -16.96 -12.69 11.00
C GLU A 315 -16.58 -11.21 11.28
N ARG A 316 -17.56 -10.39 11.67
CA ARG A 316 -17.29 -8.99 12.04
C ARG A 316 -16.43 -8.87 13.30
N ALA A 317 -16.70 -9.67 14.32
CA ALA A 317 -15.91 -9.65 15.56
C ALA A 317 -14.45 -10.01 15.25
N LEU A 318 -14.21 -11.08 14.49
CA LEU A 318 -12.88 -11.49 14.07
C LEU A 318 -12.17 -10.41 13.26
N ALA A 319 -12.86 -9.79 12.29
CA ALA A 319 -12.29 -8.71 11.49
C ALA A 319 -11.93 -7.47 12.32
N ILE A 320 -12.74 -7.16 13.37
CA ILE A 320 -12.42 -6.06 14.30
C ILE A 320 -11.19 -6.42 15.15
N GLU A 321 -11.13 -7.61 15.71
CA GLU A 321 -9.98 -8.08 16.51
C GLU A 321 -8.68 -8.02 15.68
N GLU A 322 -8.70 -8.52 14.45
CA GLU A 322 -7.56 -8.45 13.54
C GLU A 322 -7.15 -7.00 13.24
N ARG A 323 -8.12 -6.12 12.98
CA ARG A 323 -7.85 -4.69 12.72
C ARG A 323 -7.23 -4.00 13.95
N VAL A 324 -7.74 -4.28 15.15
CA VAL A 324 -7.19 -3.72 16.39
C VAL A 324 -5.77 -4.22 16.62
N ALA A 325 -5.50 -5.51 16.42
CA ALA A 325 -4.17 -6.08 16.54
C ALA A 325 -3.19 -5.43 15.56
N ARG A 326 -3.55 -5.30 14.29
CA ARG A 326 -2.72 -4.64 13.26
C ARG A 326 -2.47 -3.16 13.58
N ARG A 327 -3.49 -2.46 14.07
CA ARG A 327 -3.34 -1.05 14.47
C ARG A 327 -2.38 -0.88 15.64
N SER A 328 -2.39 -1.80 16.60
CA SER A 328 -1.41 -1.80 17.70
C SER A 328 0.02 -1.97 17.19
N ILE A 329 0.23 -2.88 16.22
CA ILE A 329 1.52 -3.06 15.56
C ILE A 329 1.94 -1.79 14.82
N LEU A 330 1.02 -1.18 14.06
CA LEU A 330 1.28 0.05 13.31
C LEU A 330 1.71 1.19 14.24
N VAL A 331 0.97 1.42 15.34
CA VAL A 331 1.32 2.47 16.33
C VAL A 331 2.72 2.26 16.91
N LYS A 332 3.09 1.01 17.18
CA LYS A 332 4.44 0.67 17.66
C LYS A 332 5.52 1.01 16.63
N LEU A 333 5.31 0.67 15.35
CA LEU A 333 6.23 1.00 14.26
C LEU A 333 6.35 2.51 14.07
N LEU A 334 5.22 3.24 14.11
CA LEU A 334 5.18 4.70 14.01
C LEU A 334 5.96 5.40 15.14
N GLY A 335 5.80 4.91 16.37
CA GLY A 335 6.53 5.44 17.52
C GLY A 335 8.06 5.33 17.35
N ARG A 336 8.53 4.24 16.73
CA ARG A 336 9.95 4.06 16.41
C ARG A 336 10.42 4.97 15.27
N MET A 337 9.68 5.02 14.18
CA MET A 337 10.03 5.87 13.03
C MET A 337 10.07 7.37 13.38
N ALA A 338 9.26 7.81 14.33
CA ALA A 338 9.26 9.20 14.78
C ALA A 338 10.49 9.56 15.63
N GLY A 339 11.12 8.58 16.28
CA GLY A 339 12.28 8.77 17.16
C GLY A 339 13.65 8.66 16.46
N ASP A 340 13.72 8.03 15.29
CA ASP A 340 14.97 7.80 14.57
C ASP A 340 15.19 8.82 13.44
N GLU A 341 16.46 9.15 13.16
CA GLU A 341 16.82 10.06 12.07
C GLU A 341 16.46 9.49 10.70
N GLU A 342 16.49 8.16 10.55
CA GLU A 342 16.19 7.45 9.30
C GLU A 342 15.10 6.41 9.50
N PHE A 343 13.95 6.56 8.83
CA PHE A 343 12.79 5.66 8.97
C PHE A 343 13.10 4.20 8.59
N MET A 344 14.03 3.98 7.64
CA MET A 344 14.43 2.64 7.21
C MET A 344 15.17 1.90 8.34
N ALA A 345 16.04 2.59 9.07
CA ALA A 345 16.75 2.01 10.22
C ALA A 345 15.79 1.61 11.33
N ALA A 346 14.79 2.45 11.61
CA ALA A 346 13.74 2.17 12.59
C ALA A 346 12.91 0.92 12.24
N LEU A 347 12.54 0.76 10.97
CA LEU A 347 11.80 -0.43 10.49
C LEU A 347 12.64 -1.70 10.55
N ARG A 348 13.95 -1.60 10.31
CA ARG A 348 14.89 -2.72 10.43
C ARG A 348 15.05 -3.20 11.88
N GLN A 349 14.95 -2.31 12.85
CA GLN A 349 15.04 -2.69 14.27
C GLN A 349 13.84 -3.49 14.78
N ASP A 350 12.70 -3.45 14.09
CA ASP A 350 11.48 -4.19 14.47
C ASP A 350 10.92 -5.00 13.29
N GLU A 351 11.77 -5.84 12.72
CA GLU A 351 11.44 -6.74 11.60
C GLU A 351 10.17 -7.57 11.88
N GLY A 352 10.05 -8.11 13.09
CA GLY A 352 8.90 -8.92 13.48
C GLY A 352 7.57 -8.16 13.42
N SER A 353 7.55 -6.90 13.83
CA SER A 353 6.37 -6.05 13.73
C SER A 353 6.04 -5.69 12.28
N LEU A 354 7.05 -5.41 11.43
CA LEU A 354 6.84 -5.10 10.02
C LEU A 354 6.23 -6.28 9.27
N LEU A 355 6.70 -7.51 9.52
CA LEU A 355 6.17 -8.72 8.92
C LEU A 355 4.77 -9.06 9.45
N SER A 356 4.57 -8.95 10.77
CA SER A 356 3.29 -9.27 11.42
C SER A 356 2.17 -8.31 11.05
N LEU A 357 2.49 -7.09 10.60
CA LEU A 357 1.51 -6.09 10.17
C LEU A 357 0.59 -6.63 9.07
N THR A 358 1.14 -7.38 8.14
CA THR A 358 0.44 -7.97 7.00
C THR A 358 0.47 -9.50 7.01
N GLY A 359 1.07 -10.14 8.03
CA GLY A 359 1.26 -11.59 8.05
C GLY A 359 2.11 -12.11 6.90
N ALA A 360 3.12 -11.34 6.48
CA ALA A 360 4.06 -11.70 5.42
C ALA A 360 5.24 -12.50 5.97
N ALA A 361 5.89 -13.30 5.12
CA ALA A 361 7.13 -14.02 5.45
C ALA A 361 8.37 -13.14 5.22
N GLY A 362 8.29 -12.18 4.29
CA GLY A 362 9.34 -11.23 3.99
C GLY A 362 8.81 -9.85 3.65
N ALA A 363 9.64 -8.83 3.81
CA ALA A 363 9.37 -7.47 3.40
C ALA A 363 10.62 -6.79 2.82
N ALA A 364 10.44 -5.89 1.87
CA ALA A 364 11.53 -5.07 1.33
C ALA A 364 11.11 -3.62 1.20
N ILE A 365 12.08 -2.73 1.43
CA ILE A 365 11.91 -1.29 1.21
C ILE A 365 12.91 -0.85 0.15
N VAL A 366 12.41 -0.26 -0.92
CA VAL A 366 13.21 0.38 -1.96
C VAL A 366 13.06 1.88 -1.81
N HIS A 367 14.16 2.59 -1.62
CA HIS A 367 14.17 4.05 -1.49
C HIS A 367 15.42 4.64 -2.12
N LYS A 368 15.28 5.52 -3.11
CA LYS A 368 16.40 6.19 -3.82
C LYS A 368 17.46 5.23 -4.35
N GLY A 369 17.04 4.03 -4.80
CA GLY A 369 17.94 3.00 -5.34
C GLY A 369 18.54 2.06 -4.28
N ASP A 370 18.41 2.36 -2.99
CA ASP A 370 18.78 1.44 -1.91
C ASP A 370 17.67 0.42 -1.67
N CYS A 371 18.06 -0.82 -1.37
CA CYS A 371 17.15 -1.94 -1.10
C CYS A 371 17.43 -2.54 0.28
N MET A 372 16.53 -2.32 1.22
CA MET A 372 16.52 -3.02 2.51
C MET A 372 15.60 -4.23 2.46
N ARG A 373 16.03 -5.37 2.98
CA ARG A 373 15.27 -6.63 3.02
C ARG A 373 15.15 -7.16 4.45
N VAL A 374 14.01 -7.75 4.75
CA VAL A 374 13.65 -8.29 6.07
C VAL A 374 12.94 -9.63 5.89
N GLY A 375 13.31 -10.66 6.66
CA GLY A 375 12.73 -11.99 6.56
C GLY A 375 13.06 -12.71 5.25
N GLU A 376 12.14 -13.55 4.78
CA GLU A 376 12.27 -14.34 3.55
C GLU A 376 11.92 -13.50 2.33
N CYS A 377 12.92 -12.93 1.67
CA CYS A 377 12.75 -12.01 0.55
C CYS A 377 13.47 -12.49 -0.71
N PRO A 378 13.01 -12.08 -1.89
CA PRO A 378 13.78 -12.21 -3.13
C PRO A 378 15.18 -11.56 -3.02
N PRO A 379 16.15 -11.92 -3.89
CA PRO A 379 17.40 -11.19 -4.04
C PRO A 379 17.17 -9.70 -4.29
N ALA A 380 18.12 -8.85 -3.86
CA ALA A 380 18.00 -7.40 -4.02
C ALA A 380 17.81 -6.95 -5.49
N SER A 381 18.49 -7.63 -6.43
CA SER A 381 18.34 -7.40 -7.87
C SER A 381 16.90 -7.59 -8.36
N ASP A 382 16.23 -8.65 -7.86
CA ASP A 382 14.86 -8.96 -8.26
C ASP A 382 13.86 -8.01 -7.60
N VAL A 383 14.12 -7.58 -6.36
CA VAL A 383 13.30 -6.55 -5.67
C VAL A 383 13.39 -5.21 -6.40
N LEU A 384 14.58 -4.79 -6.84
CA LEU A 384 14.76 -3.55 -7.61
C LEU A 384 14.08 -3.64 -8.98
N ALA A 385 14.25 -4.76 -9.70
CA ALA A 385 13.57 -4.99 -10.98
C ALA A 385 12.03 -5.01 -10.82
N LEU A 386 11.53 -5.53 -9.69
CA LEU A 386 10.11 -5.51 -9.36
C LEU A 386 9.61 -4.09 -9.07
N ALA A 387 10.41 -3.26 -8.39
CA ALA A 387 10.09 -1.85 -8.16
C ALA A 387 9.99 -1.07 -9.48
N ASP A 388 10.92 -1.27 -10.41
CA ASP A 388 10.90 -0.67 -11.73
C ASP A 388 9.67 -1.10 -12.54
N TRP A 389 9.32 -2.40 -12.47
CA TRP A 389 8.12 -2.91 -13.12
C TRP A 389 6.85 -2.29 -12.54
N LEU A 390 6.75 -2.17 -11.19
CA LEU A 390 5.63 -1.52 -10.53
C LEU A 390 5.50 -0.04 -10.95
N ALA A 391 6.61 0.68 -11.03
CA ALA A 391 6.63 2.08 -11.45
C ALA A 391 6.07 2.27 -12.87
N THR A 392 6.36 1.34 -13.80
CA THR A 392 5.84 1.39 -15.17
C THR A 392 4.36 1.05 -15.28
N ARG A 393 3.84 0.18 -14.40
CA ARG A 393 2.46 -0.34 -14.45
C ARG A 393 1.46 0.51 -13.66
N GLN A 394 1.91 1.15 -12.59
CA GLN A 394 1.05 1.81 -11.59
C GLN A 394 0.94 3.33 -11.76
N ALA A 395 0.94 3.89 -12.97
CA ALA A 395 0.68 5.31 -13.14
C ALA A 395 -0.68 5.70 -12.50
N GLY A 396 -0.66 6.01 -11.18
CA GLY A 396 -1.82 6.48 -10.40
C GLY A 396 -2.43 5.50 -9.39
N GLN A 397 -1.92 4.28 -9.23
CA GLN A 397 -2.36 3.38 -8.14
C GLN A 397 -1.33 3.32 -7.01
N GLU A 398 -1.76 3.60 -5.79
CA GLU A 398 -0.89 3.67 -4.60
C GLU A 398 -0.57 2.30 -4.01
N THR A 399 -1.41 1.30 -4.27
CA THR A 399 -1.29 -0.06 -3.73
C THR A 399 -1.46 -1.10 -4.82
N TYR A 400 -0.62 -2.11 -4.81
CA TYR A 400 -0.70 -3.29 -5.66
C TYR A 400 -0.73 -4.55 -4.81
N CYS A 401 -1.65 -5.49 -5.10
CA CYS A 401 -1.67 -6.78 -4.43
C CYS A 401 -2.00 -7.92 -5.42
N THR A 402 -1.31 -9.04 -5.25
CA THR A 402 -1.56 -10.28 -5.99
C THR A 402 -1.15 -11.50 -5.15
N ASP A 403 -1.85 -12.60 -5.31
CA ASP A 403 -1.48 -13.91 -4.76
C ASP A 403 -0.77 -14.81 -5.79
N HIS A 404 -0.59 -14.29 -7.03
CA HIS A 404 0.01 -15.04 -8.14
C HIS A 404 0.96 -14.12 -8.95
N LEU A 405 2.06 -13.69 -8.32
CA LEU A 405 3.00 -12.74 -8.90
C LEU A 405 3.57 -13.20 -10.25
N ALA A 406 3.86 -14.50 -10.40
CA ALA A 406 4.42 -15.07 -11.64
C ALA A 406 3.47 -14.95 -12.85
N ALA A 407 2.15 -14.88 -12.64
CA ALA A 407 1.19 -14.63 -13.72
C ALA A 407 1.18 -13.17 -14.16
N ASP A 408 1.38 -12.25 -13.23
CA ASP A 408 1.38 -10.81 -13.50
C ASP A 408 2.73 -10.31 -14.02
N TRP A 409 3.81 -10.89 -13.50
CA TRP A 409 5.19 -10.57 -13.82
C TRP A 409 6.00 -11.87 -14.04
N SER A 410 6.12 -12.29 -15.27
CA SER A 410 6.75 -13.57 -15.64
C SER A 410 8.16 -13.80 -15.12
N PRO A 411 9.03 -12.76 -14.93
CA PRO A 411 10.33 -12.97 -14.29
C PRO A 411 10.25 -13.52 -12.86
N ALA A 412 9.12 -13.39 -12.15
CA ALA A 412 8.97 -13.92 -10.80
C ALA A 412 8.80 -15.45 -10.73
N ALA A 413 8.76 -16.17 -11.85
CA ALA A 413 8.52 -17.62 -11.84
C ALA A 413 9.55 -18.41 -11.02
N HIS A 414 10.80 -17.93 -10.91
CA HIS A 414 11.84 -18.55 -10.10
C HIS A 414 11.81 -18.16 -8.61
N LEU A 415 10.94 -17.21 -8.24
CA LEU A 415 10.82 -16.68 -6.89
C LEU A 415 9.66 -17.32 -6.09
N ALA A 416 9.05 -18.38 -6.62
CA ALA A 416 7.83 -18.97 -6.05
C ALA A 416 7.97 -19.32 -4.55
N ASP A 417 9.12 -19.83 -4.15
CA ASP A 417 9.40 -20.24 -2.77
C ASP A 417 9.40 -19.09 -1.75
N VAL A 418 9.55 -17.83 -2.20
CA VAL A 418 9.64 -16.65 -1.32
C VAL A 418 8.64 -15.55 -1.68
N ALA A 419 8.19 -15.45 -2.94
CA ALA A 419 7.40 -14.35 -3.45
C ALA A 419 6.33 -14.76 -4.46
N SER A 420 5.52 -15.76 -4.15
CA SER A 420 4.32 -16.06 -4.92
C SER A 420 3.22 -15.02 -4.74
N GLY A 421 3.14 -14.39 -3.57
CA GLY A 421 2.28 -13.25 -3.28
C GLY A 421 3.06 -11.98 -3.05
N LEU A 422 2.52 -10.87 -3.56
CA LEU A 422 3.05 -9.52 -3.39
C LEU A 422 1.97 -8.57 -2.90
N LEU A 423 2.28 -7.81 -1.85
CA LEU A 423 1.55 -6.60 -1.46
C LEU A 423 2.55 -5.45 -1.47
N ALA A 424 2.35 -4.46 -2.31
CA ALA A 424 3.26 -3.33 -2.47
C ALA A 424 2.52 -2.00 -2.34
N VAL A 425 3.14 -1.04 -1.65
CA VAL A 425 2.66 0.34 -1.56
C VAL A 425 3.75 1.31 -1.97
N SER A 426 3.40 2.32 -2.76
CA SER A 426 4.31 3.40 -3.13
C SER A 426 4.42 4.39 -1.98
N ILE A 427 5.64 4.63 -1.49
CA ILE A 427 5.95 5.58 -0.40
C ILE A 427 6.48 6.92 -0.92
N SER A 428 6.46 7.13 -2.23
CA SER A 428 6.87 8.36 -2.91
C SER A 428 5.81 8.80 -3.91
N GLN A 429 5.60 10.11 -4.08
CA GLN A 429 4.71 10.66 -5.11
C GLN A 429 5.23 10.43 -6.54
N LEU A 430 6.53 10.22 -6.70
CA LEU A 430 7.17 9.93 -7.99
C LEU A 430 7.19 8.44 -8.32
N HIS A 431 6.63 7.58 -7.46
CA HIS A 431 6.63 6.12 -7.60
C HIS A 431 8.03 5.50 -7.82
N ASP A 432 9.06 6.09 -7.20
CA ASP A 432 10.45 5.62 -7.22
C ASP A 432 10.84 4.87 -5.94
N SER A 433 9.94 4.80 -4.97
CA SER A 433 10.18 4.20 -3.67
C SER A 433 8.97 3.36 -3.24
N TYR A 434 9.24 2.15 -2.77
CA TYR A 434 8.21 1.16 -2.44
C TYR A 434 8.48 0.48 -1.11
N LEU A 435 7.39 0.15 -0.40
CA LEU A 435 7.38 -0.85 0.66
C LEU A 435 6.60 -2.06 0.15
N MET A 436 7.23 -3.22 0.20
CA MET A 436 6.75 -4.49 -0.37
C MET A 436 6.72 -5.56 0.70
N TRP A 437 5.67 -6.39 0.70
CA TRP A 437 5.58 -7.60 1.50
C TRP A 437 5.42 -8.81 0.61
N PHE A 438 6.05 -9.92 1.00
CA PHE A 438 6.10 -11.15 0.24
C PHE A 438 5.51 -12.31 1.02
N ARG A 439 4.78 -13.16 0.31
CA ARG A 439 4.31 -14.46 0.81
C ARG A 439 4.83 -15.56 -0.09
N PRO A 440 5.36 -16.66 0.48
CA PRO A 440 5.81 -17.81 -0.27
C PRO A 440 4.66 -18.56 -0.93
N GLU A 441 5.00 -19.45 -1.84
CA GLU A 441 4.05 -20.43 -2.39
C GLU A 441 3.45 -21.28 -1.27
N VAL A 442 2.14 -21.50 -1.38
CA VAL A 442 1.44 -22.49 -0.58
C VAL A 442 0.90 -23.56 -1.52
N VAL A 443 1.61 -24.66 -1.65
CA VAL A 443 1.15 -25.80 -2.45
C VAL A 443 -0.14 -26.35 -1.82
N ARG A 444 -1.26 -26.12 -2.48
CA ARG A 444 -2.58 -26.60 -2.03
C ARG A 444 -3.11 -27.66 -2.97
N THR A 445 -3.61 -28.75 -2.40
CA THR A 445 -4.44 -29.68 -3.12
C THR A 445 -5.89 -29.26 -2.94
N VAL A 446 -6.46 -28.66 -3.96
CA VAL A 446 -7.90 -28.35 -4.00
C VAL A 446 -8.64 -29.63 -4.41
N ARG A 447 -9.62 -30.01 -3.60
CA ARG A 447 -10.49 -31.18 -3.88
C ARG A 447 -11.81 -30.67 -4.47
N TRP A 448 -12.04 -30.95 -5.74
CA TRP A 448 -13.29 -30.63 -6.41
C TRP A 448 -14.23 -31.83 -6.37
N GLY A 449 -15.53 -31.61 -6.26
CA GLY A 449 -16.56 -32.63 -6.48
C GLY A 449 -16.72 -32.90 -7.96
N GLY A 450 -15.78 -33.61 -8.57
CA GLY A 450 -15.65 -33.87 -10.02
C GLY A 450 -14.78 -32.84 -10.74
N ASP A 451 -14.32 -33.09 -11.98
CA ASP A 451 -13.47 -32.18 -12.76
C ASP A 451 -14.17 -30.82 -12.95
N PRO A 452 -13.58 -29.71 -12.49
CA PRO A 452 -14.19 -28.39 -12.63
C PRO A 452 -14.24 -27.91 -14.09
N ARG A 453 -13.42 -28.47 -14.97
CA ARG A 453 -13.32 -28.12 -16.39
C ARG A 453 -14.38 -28.92 -17.17
N LYS A 454 -15.57 -28.34 -17.35
CA LYS A 454 -16.61 -28.97 -18.21
C LYS A 454 -16.16 -28.89 -19.68
N THR A 455 -15.78 -29.99 -20.28
CA THR A 455 -15.61 -30.09 -21.73
C THR A 455 -16.98 -30.31 -22.36
N ALA A 456 -17.59 -29.24 -22.89
CA ALA A 456 -18.76 -29.37 -23.74
C ALA A 456 -18.30 -29.90 -25.11
N ALA A 457 -18.69 -31.14 -25.43
CA ALA A 457 -18.54 -31.66 -26.81
C ALA A 457 -19.43 -30.83 -27.75
N PRO A 458 -18.93 -30.41 -28.94
CA PRO A 458 -19.71 -29.64 -29.88
C PRO A 458 -21.00 -30.38 -30.27
N GLY A 459 -22.18 -29.75 -30.06
CA GLY A 459 -23.48 -30.25 -30.48
C GLY A 459 -24.25 -31.08 -29.44
N VAL A 460 -23.73 -31.29 -28.24
CA VAL A 460 -24.45 -31.97 -27.16
C VAL A 460 -25.11 -30.90 -26.26
N ALA A 461 -26.43 -31.09 -25.98
CA ALA A 461 -27.12 -30.31 -24.97
C ALA A 461 -26.33 -30.39 -23.64
N LEU A 462 -26.24 -29.30 -22.90
CA LEU A 462 -25.54 -29.24 -21.61
C LEU A 462 -25.98 -30.42 -20.73
N SER A 463 -25.10 -31.40 -20.58
CA SER A 463 -25.29 -32.45 -19.61
C SER A 463 -24.84 -31.93 -18.24
N PRO A 464 -25.69 -32.08 -17.18
CA PRO A 464 -25.24 -31.83 -15.83
C PRO A 464 -24.05 -32.74 -15.50
N ARG A 465 -23.21 -32.32 -14.55
CA ARG A 465 -22.05 -33.09 -14.09
C ARG A 465 -22.43 -34.55 -13.84
N SER A 466 -21.68 -35.45 -14.45
CA SER A 466 -21.98 -36.89 -14.42
C SER A 466 -21.26 -37.65 -13.28
N SER A 467 -20.14 -37.07 -12.77
CA SER A 467 -19.39 -37.65 -11.65
C SER A 467 -19.11 -36.58 -10.58
N PHE A 468 -19.24 -37.00 -9.34
CA PHE A 468 -18.96 -36.24 -8.12
C PHE A 468 -17.77 -36.82 -7.35
N ASP A 469 -17.02 -37.72 -7.95
CA ASP A 469 -15.79 -38.26 -7.38
C ASP A 469 -14.77 -37.12 -7.15
N ALA A 470 -14.05 -37.17 -6.02
CA ALA A 470 -13.09 -36.15 -5.66
C ALA A 470 -11.97 -36.05 -6.71
N TRP A 471 -11.95 -34.94 -7.43
CA TRP A 471 -10.89 -34.58 -8.36
C TRP A 471 -9.88 -33.66 -7.65
N LYS A 472 -8.59 -33.99 -7.77
CA LYS A 472 -7.53 -33.25 -7.07
C LYS A 472 -6.82 -32.33 -8.04
N GLU A 473 -6.80 -31.05 -7.71
CA GLU A 473 -6.03 -30.04 -8.40
C GLU A 473 -4.91 -29.55 -7.49
N THR A 474 -3.67 -29.65 -7.95
CA THR A 474 -2.54 -29.08 -7.23
C THR A 474 -2.31 -27.66 -7.75
N VAL A 475 -2.65 -26.69 -6.94
CA VAL A 475 -2.41 -25.28 -7.22
C VAL A 475 -0.99 -24.95 -6.76
N ARG A 476 -0.18 -24.45 -7.71
CA ARG A 476 1.21 -24.02 -7.49
C ARG A 476 1.38 -22.54 -7.83
N GLN A 477 2.49 -21.95 -7.42
CA GLN A 477 2.86 -20.55 -7.66
C GLN A 477 1.84 -19.55 -7.12
N ARG A 478 1.07 -19.94 -6.10
CA ARG A 478 0.15 -19.04 -5.40
C ARG A 478 0.45 -19.03 -3.92
N SER A 479 0.36 -17.85 -3.34
CA SER A 479 0.44 -17.65 -1.90
C SER A 479 -0.94 -17.79 -1.22
N LEU A 480 -0.98 -17.58 0.09
CA LEU A 480 -2.21 -17.17 0.78
C LEU A 480 -2.69 -15.83 0.21
N PRO A 481 -3.98 -15.67 -0.08
CA PRO A 481 -4.49 -14.39 -0.56
C PRO A 481 -4.31 -13.29 0.50
N TRP A 482 -4.13 -12.06 0.05
CA TRP A 482 -4.13 -10.88 0.91
C TRP A 482 -5.58 -10.54 1.28
N THR A 483 -5.80 -10.28 2.56
CA THR A 483 -7.11 -9.85 3.06
C THR A 483 -7.29 -8.33 2.91
N ASP A 484 -8.52 -7.84 2.95
CA ASP A 484 -8.79 -6.41 2.97
C ASP A 484 -8.08 -5.72 4.15
N ALA A 485 -8.00 -6.40 5.30
CA ALA A 485 -7.29 -5.90 6.47
C ALA A 485 -5.77 -5.82 6.28
N ASP A 486 -5.16 -6.70 5.46
CA ASP A 486 -3.74 -6.60 5.09
C ASP A 486 -3.51 -5.37 4.20
N CYS A 487 -4.38 -5.16 3.22
CA CYS A 487 -4.31 -4.01 2.30
C CYS A 487 -4.55 -2.69 3.04
N ASP A 488 -5.53 -2.63 3.95
CA ASP A 488 -5.79 -1.47 4.80
C ASP A 488 -4.57 -1.12 5.66
N ALA A 489 -3.96 -2.12 6.31
CA ALA A 489 -2.79 -1.93 7.16
C ALA A 489 -1.57 -1.44 6.35
N ALA A 490 -1.36 -1.96 5.14
CA ALA A 490 -0.31 -1.51 4.24
C ALA A 490 -0.55 -0.05 3.80
N HIS A 491 -1.79 0.33 3.50
CA HIS A 491 -2.15 1.70 3.12
C HIS A 491 -1.99 2.68 4.30
N GLU A 492 -2.41 2.31 5.51
CA GLU A 492 -2.19 3.12 6.71
C GLU A 492 -0.68 3.31 6.98
N MET A 493 0.12 2.26 6.81
CA MET A 493 1.58 2.33 6.95
C MET A 493 2.21 3.27 5.92
N ARG A 494 1.78 3.18 4.65
CA ARG A 494 2.20 4.11 3.59
C ARG A 494 1.92 5.56 3.97
N THR A 495 0.69 5.85 4.35
CA THR A 495 0.27 7.21 4.72
C THR A 495 1.16 7.75 5.84
N ALA A 496 1.40 6.95 6.86
CA ALA A 496 2.24 7.32 7.97
C ALA A 496 3.71 7.57 7.59
N ILE A 497 4.29 6.76 6.70
CA ILE A 497 5.66 6.97 6.18
C ILE A 497 5.72 8.29 5.41
N VAL A 498 4.77 8.54 4.52
CA VAL A 498 4.71 9.77 3.72
C VAL A 498 4.61 11.00 4.62
N ASP A 499 3.75 10.97 5.64
CA ASP A 499 3.58 12.06 6.60
C ASP A 499 4.87 12.34 7.41
N ILE A 500 5.59 11.29 7.84
CA ILE A 500 6.87 11.43 8.54
C ILE A 500 7.93 12.02 7.63
N VAL A 501 8.03 11.55 6.38
CA VAL A 501 9.01 12.04 5.40
C VAL A 501 8.73 13.50 5.06
N LEU A 502 7.48 13.89 4.84
CA LEU A 502 7.08 15.27 4.57
C LEU A 502 7.41 16.19 5.75
N ARG A 503 7.09 15.78 6.97
CA ARG A 503 7.41 16.58 8.18
C ARG A 503 8.91 16.80 8.34
N LYS A 504 9.73 15.77 8.16
CA LYS A 504 11.19 15.89 8.19
C LYS A 504 11.72 16.81 7.10
N ALA A 505 11.14 16.76 5.91
CA ALA A 505 11.51 17.67 4.82
C ALA A 505 11.16 19.13 5.16
N GLU A 506 10.02 19.41 5.78
CA GLU A 506 9.61 20.72 6.23
C GLU A 506 10.54 21.25 7.33
N GLU A 507 10.87 20.44 8.35
CA GLU A 507 11.82 20.78 9.41
C GLU A 507 13.22 21.12 8.86
N MET A 508 13.71 20.34 7.89
CA MET A 508 14.99 20.60 7.20
C MET A 508 14.96 21.91 6.40
N ALA A 509 13.85 22.19 5.73
CA ALA A 509 13.69 23.44 4.98
C ALA A 509 13.70 24.65 5.92
N GLU A 510 13.01 24.57 7.06
CA GLU A 510 12.99 25.62 8.08
C GLU A 510 14.37 25.86 8.70
N LEU A 511 15.07 24.79 9.08
CA LEU A 511 16.45 24.87 9.59
C LEU A 511 17.40 25.51 8.56
N ASN A 512 17.27 25.15 7.30
CA ASN A 512 18.09 25.71 6.23
C ASN A 512 17.82 27.22 6.05
N GLU A 513 16.55 27.64 6.12
CA GLU A 513 16.19 29.06 6.08
C GLU A 513 16.78 29.84 7.27
N GLN A 514 16.71 29.29 8.49
CA GLN A 514 17.31 29.88 9.69
C GLN A 514 18.83 30.02 9.57
N LEU A 515 19.51 28.98 9.05
CA LEU A 515 20.95 29.02 8.80
C LEU A 515 21.33 30.09 7.78
N LEU A 516 20.57 30.22 6.70
CA LEU A 516 20.79 31.23 5.67
C LEU A 516 20.59 32.66 6.24
N ARG A 517 19.55 32.84 7.07
CA ARG A 517 19.28 34.12 7.74
C ARG A 517 20.41 34.49 8.70
N SER A 518 20.80 33.58 9.59
CA SER A 518 21.89 33.79 10.56
C SER A 518 23.22 34.11 9.86
N ASN A 519 23.49 33.44 8.74
CA ASN A 519 24.70 33.70 7.96
C ASN A 519 24.68 35.10 7.35
N LYS A 520 23.54 35.57 6.81
CA LYS A 520 23.40 36.96 6.30
C LYS A 520 23.53 38.00 7.40
N GLU A 521 22.98 37.76 8.58
CA GLU A 521 23.10 38.68 9.73
C GLU A 521 24.56 38.79 10.18
N LEU A 522 25.30 37.68 10.24
CA LEU A 522 26.72 37.67 10.57
C LEU A 522 27.56 38.47 9.55
N GLU A 523 27.17 38.42 8.27
CA GLU A 523 27.76 39.20 7.20
C GLU A 523 27.57 40.69 7.39
N ALA A 524 26.32 41.09 7.59
CA ALA A 524 25.99 42.51 7.79
C ALA A 524 26.69 43.06 9.02
N PHE A 525 26.74 42.30 10.11
CA PHE A 525 27.46 42.67 11.33
C PHE A 525 28.95 42.87 11.07
N SER A 526 29.62 41.91 10.42
CA SER A 526 31.06 42.01 10.12
C SER A 526 31.41 43.22 9.27
N TYR A 527 30.57 43.56 8.29
CA TYR A 527 30.74 44.73 7.43
C TYR A 527 30.58 46.06 8.23
N SER A 528 29.50 46.16 9.02
CA SER A 528 29.21 47.35 9.80
C SER A 528 30.30 47.65 10.83
N VAL A 529 30.70 46.62 11.62
CA VAL A 529 31.75 46.78 12.64
C VAL A 529 33.07 47.27 12.04
N SER A 530 33.46 46.74 10.89
CA SER A 530 34.74 47.13 10.28
C SER A 530 34.69 48.54 9.68
N HIS A 531 33.54 48.91 9.10
CA HIS A 531 33.36 50.31 8.65
C HIS A 531 33.43 51.29 9.79
N ASP A 532 32.77 50.99 10.91
CA ASP A 532 32.68 51.91 12.07
C ASP A 532 34.00 51.98 12.87
N LEU A 533 34.83 50.95 12.79
CA LEU A 533 36.17 50.98 13.38
C LEU A 533 37.20 51.74 12.51
N ARG A 534 37.08 51.77 11.20
CA ARG A 534 38.01 52.45 10.30
C ARG A 534 38.03 53.97 10.52
N ALA A 535 36.91 54.59 10.77
CA ALA A 535 36.78 56.03 10.94
C ALA A 535 37.56 56.55 12.18
N PRO A 536 37.43 56.02 13.41
CA PRO A 536 38.22 56.39 14.59
C PRO A 536 39.73 56.28 14.36
N PHE A 537 40.19 55.16 13.78
CA PHE A 537 41.64 55.01 13.55
C PHE A 537 42.18 56.04 12.58
N ARG A 538 41.49 56.39 11.52
CA ARG A 538 41.85 57.43 10.60
C ARG A 538 41.92 58.83 11.27
N HIS A 539 40.96 59.09 12.18
CA HIS A 539 40.97 60.33 12.95
C HIS A 539 42.17 60.39 13.91
N ILE A 540 42.52 59.31 14.60
CA ILE A 540 43.66 59.21 15.49
C ILE A 540 44.96 59.53 14.71
N VAL A 541 45.16 58.89 13.56
CA VAL A 541 46.30 59.12 12.67
C VAL A 541 46.32 60.57 12.24
N GLY A 542 45.23 61.13 11.70
CA GLY A 542 45.16 62.51 11.21
C GLY A 542 45.44 63.58 12.28
N TYR A 543 44.83 63.42 13.46
CA TYR A 543 45.08 64.35 14.55
C TYR A 543 46.48 64.21 15.11
N SER A 544 47.07 63.04 15.17
CA SER A 544 48.46 62.85 15.61
C SER A 544 49.46 63.42 14.61
N GLU A 545 49.24 63.27 13.32
CA GLU A 545 50.06 63.88 12.26
C GLU A 545 49.96 65.42 12.27
N LEU A 546 48.75 65.97 12.47
CA LEU A 546 48.53 67.39 12.62
C LEU A 546 49.24 67.94 13.86
N LEU A 547 49.18 67.17 14.98
CA LEU A 547 49.92 67.57 16.20
C LEU A 547 51.43 67.54 15.97
N GLY A 548 51.97 66.55 15.29
CA GLY A 548 53.38 66.47 14.90
C GLY A 548 53.82 67.61 14.02
N SER A 549 52.99 68.00 13.02
CA SER A 549 53.32 69.14 12.13
C SER A 549 53.20 70.49 12.80
N SER A 550 52.25 70.67 13.73
CA SER A 550 51.98 71.95 14.38
C SER A 550 52.89 72.24 15.61
N ALA A 551 53.31 71.20 16.30
CA ALA A 551 54.06 71.28 17.56
C ALA A 551 55.42 70.53 17.51
N GLY A 552 55.82 69.98 16.39
CA GLY A 552 56.98 69.07 16.24
C GLY A 552 58.31 69.72 16.74
N ASP A 553 58.54 71.02 16.49
CA ASP A 553 59.74 71.75 16.96
C ASP A 553 59.71 71.97 18.46
N ARG A 554 58.57 71.81 19.12
CA ARG A 554 58.41 72.05 20.58
C ARG A 554 58.33 70.74 21.36
N LEU A 555 58.23 69.60 20.69
CA LEU A 555 58.18 68.31 21.32
C LEU A 555 59.63 67.85 21.61
N ASN A 556 59.83 67.28 22.82
CA ASN A 556 61.10 66.62 23.13
C ASN A 556 61.16 65.24 22.43
N GLU A 557 62.30 64.58 22.45
CA GLU A 557 62.54 63.33 21.75
C GLU A 557 61.59 62.16 22.24
N THR A 558 61.27 62.16 23.54
CA THR A 558 60.35 61.16 24.12
C THR A 558 58.91 61.44 23.70
N GLU A 559 58.46 62.68 23.64
CA GLU A 559 57.11 63.05 23.20
C GLU A 559 56.88 62.75 21.70
N ARG A 560 57.92 63.01 20.89
CA ARG A 560 57.88 62.65 19.46
C ARG A 560 57.77 61.14 19.28
N ARG A 561 58.55 60.39 20.05
CA ARG A 561 58.43 58.90 20.04
C ARG A 561 57.07 58.42 20.47
N PHE A 562 56.42 59.07 21.48
CA PHE A 562 55.04 58.70 21.83
C PHE A 562 54.08 58.99 20.70
N LEU A 563 54.21 60.11 20.01
CA LEU A 563 53.35 60.49 18.90
C LEU A 563 53.51 59.50 17.73
N ASP A 564 54.72 59.14 17.37
CA ASP A 564 55.04 58.17 16.35
C ASP A 564 54.41 56.77 16.71
N THR A 565 54.56 56.37 17.99
CA THR A 565 53.98 55.13 18.49
C THR A 565 52.44 55.14 18.39
N ILE A 566 51.77 56.25 18.65
CA ILE A 566 50.31 56.38 18.50
C ILE A 566 49.90 56.25 17.01
N VAL A 567 50.62 56.94 16.13
CA VAL A 567 50.40 56.91 14.69
C VAL A 567 50.57 55.49 14.17
N ASP A 568 51.66 54.83 14.52
CA ASP A 568 51.93 53.41 14.06
C ASP A 568 50.98 52.44 14.63
N SER A 569 50.57 52.58 15.90
CA SER A 569 49.54 51.71 16.51
C SER A 569 48.17 51.87 15.84
N ALA A 570 47.78 53.15 15.54
CA ALA A 570 46.51 53.41 14.87
C ALA A 570 46.49 52.91 13.40
N LYS A 571 47.61 53.09 12.68
CA LYS A 571 47.80 52.58 11.34
C LYS A 571 47.75 51.05 11.34
N SER A 572 48.43 50.38 12.26
CA SER A 572 48.42 48.92 12.44
C SER A 572 47.04 48.41 12.75
N ALA A 573 46.25 49.02 13.63
CA ALA A 573 44.89 48.66 13.95
C ALA A 573 43.96 48.81 12.73
N GLY A 574 44.10 49.88 11.94
CA GLY A 574 43.38 50.07 10.70
C GLY A 574 43.65 48.96 9.69
N THR A 575 44.92 48.60 9.49
CA THR A 575 45.31 47.47 8.60
C THR A 575 44.74 46.16 9.08
N LEU A 576 44.75 45.90 10.40
CA LEU A 576 44.14 44.68 10.98
C LEU A 576 42.66 44.58 10.68
N VAL A 577 41.89 45.65 10.76
CA VAL A 577 40.46 45.71 10.43
C VAL A 577 40.23 45.48 8.95
N ASP A 578 41.05 46.07 8.07
CA ASP A 578 40.94 45.87 6.62
C ASP A 578 41.29 44.43 6.20
N ASP A 579 42.30 43.85 6.81
CA ASP A 579 42.71 42.46 6.60
C ASP A 579 41.61 41.49 7.08
N LEU A 580 40.95 41.76 8.22
CA LEU A 580 39.84 40.96 8.75
C LEU A 580 38.62 41.01 7.83
N LEU A 581 38.29 42.22 7.30
CA LEU A 581 37.22 42.35 6.29
C LEU A 581 37.54 41.55 5.04
N SER A 582 38.74 41.71 4.50
CA SER A 582 39.20 40.99 3.32
C SER A 582 39.13 39.47 3.55
N PHE A 583 39.59 39.01 4.72
CA PHE A 583 39.47 37.61 5.12
C PHE A 583 38.02 37.15 5.17
N SER A 584 37.08 37.92 5.74
CA SER A 584 35.66 37.59 5.79
C SER A 584 35.03 37.52 4.40
N GLN A 585 35.34 38.48 3.51
CA GLN A 585 34.77 38.55 2.15
C GLN A 585 35.32 37.49 1.20
N MET A 586 36.62 37.13 1.29
CA MET A 586 37.28 36.13 0.45
C MET A 586 36.64 34.74 0.60
N GLY A 587 35.96 34.45 1.69
CA GLY A 587 35.26 33.19 1.88
C GLY A 587 34.05 32.96 0.97
N ARG A 588 33.50 33.99 0.35
CA ARG A 588 32.13 34.07 -0.17
C ARG A 588 31.98 34.46 -1.65
N SER A 589 33.00 35.14 -2.24
CA SER A 589 32.96 35.50 -3.66
C SER A 589 32.99 34.26 -4.53
N THR A 590 32.16 34.20 -5.59
CA THR A 590 32.25 33.12 -6.60
C THR A 590 33.64 33.12 -7.22
N LEU A 591 34.28 31.93 -7.31
CA LEU A 591 35.60 31.80 -7.95
C LEU A 591 35.49 32.03 -9.45
N GLY A 592 36.12 33.06 -9.96
CA GLY A 592 36.26 33.31 -11.38
C GLY A 592 37.48 32.53 -11.95
N ARG A 593 37.38 31.22 -12.11
CA ARG A 593 38.47 30.40 -12.62
C ARG A 593 38.71 30.68 -14.09
N VAL A 594 39.94 31.01 -14.42
CA VAL A 594 40.43 31.19 -15.78
C VAL A 594 41.80 30.50 -15.90
N ARG A 595 42.19 30.21 -17.12
CA ARG A 595 43.53 29.69 -17.41
C ARG A 595 44.56 30.80 -17.13
N LEU A 596 45.45 30.57 -16.20
CA LEU A 596 46.38 31.54 -15.62
C LEU A 596 47.79 31.06 -15.72
N ASP A 597 48.64 31.89 -16.33
CA ASP A 597 50.10 31.70 -16.34
C ASP A 597 50.69 32.06 -14.98
N MET A 598 51.10 31.06 -14.20
CA MET A 598 51.63 31.24 -12.87
C MET A 598 53.02 31.91 -12.87
N ALA A 599 53.81 31.72 -13.91
CA ALA A 599 55.11 32.34 -14.01
C ALA A 599 54.99 33.84 -14.27
N ALA A 600 54.08 34.26 -15.17
CA ALA A 600 53.81 35.65 -15.45
C ALA A 600 53.21 36.35 -14.22
N LEU A 601 52.29 35.68 -13.49
CA LEU A 601 51.69 36.24 -12.28
C LEU A 601 52.70 36.43 -11.14
N ALA A 602 53.55 35.42 -10.87
CA ALA A 602 54.59 35.51 -9.83
C ALA A 602 55.61 36.63 -10.14
N GLU A 603 56.00 36.77 -11.41
CA GLU A 603 56.95 37.82 -11.87
C GLU A 603 56.31 39.20 -11.80
N ASP A 604 55.03 39.35 -12.10
CA ASP A 604 54.30 40.63 -11.92
C ASP A 604 54.24 41.06 -10.43
N VAL A 605 53.96 40.09 -9.53
CA VAL A 605 53.97 40.39 -8.09
C VAL A 605 55.39 40.70 -7.61
N ARG A 606 56.39 39.96 -8.02
CA ARG A 606 57.78 40.26 -7.69
C ARG A 606 58.16 41.69 -8.09
N ARG A 607 57.81 42.12 -9.32
CA ARG A 607 58.04 43.51 -9.77
C ARG A 607 57.33 44.55 -8.96
N SER A 608 56.07 44.27 -8.53
CA SER A 608 55.31 45.19 -7.67
C SER A 608 55.94 45.41 -6.30
N LEU A 609 56.70 44.41 -5.79
CA LEU A 609 57.41 44.47 -4.50
C LEU A 609 58.84 44.99 -4.61
N ALA A 610 59.30 45.43 -5.80
CA ALA A 610 60.67 45.85 -6.03
C ALA A 610 61.17 46.99 -5.13
N LEU A 611 60.29 47.87 -4.68
CA LEU A 611 60.63 48.96 -3.76
C LEU A 611 60.90 48.44 -2.35
N ASP A 612 60.31 47.30 -1.93
CA ASP A 612 60.45 46.80 -0.56
C ASP A 612 61.83 46.17 -0.31
N TYR A 613 62.58 45.85 -1.39
CA TYR A 613 63.93 45.36 -1.29
C TYR A 613 64.97 46.21 -2.08
N ALA A 614 64.62 47.48 -2.41
CA ALA A 614 65.51 48.38 -3.10
C ALA A 614 66.78 48.60 -2.30
N GLY A 615 67.96 48.49 -2.92
CA GLY A 615 69.24 48.61 -2.27
C GLY A 615 69.77 47.41 -1.52
N ARG A 616 69.05 46.27 -1.56
CA ARG A 616 69.47 44.96 -0.98
C ARG A 616 69.94 43.98 -2.06
N ASP A 617 70.93 43.17 -1.69
CA ASP A 617 71.36 42.07 -2.53
C ASP A 617 70.41 40.90 -2.33
N VAL A 618 69.41 40.72 -3.26
CA VAL A 618 68.43 39.67 -3.23
C VAL A 618 68.53 38.86 -4.52
N GLN A 619 68.96 37.63 -4.35
CA GLN A 619 69.03 36.66 -5.45
C GLN A 619 67.71 35.93 -5.59
N TRP A 620 67.09 36.05 -6.77
CA TRP A 620 65.86 35.37 -7.13
C TRP A 620 66.13 34.20 -8.03
N THR A 621 65.52 33.03 -7.72
CA THR A 621 65.48 31.86 -8.57
C THR A 621 64.02 31.55 -8.86
N LEU A 622 63.62 31.62 -10.14
CA LEU A 622 62.27 31.29 -10.59
C LEU A 622 62.33 30.05 -11.50
N ALA A 623 61.83 28.93 -11.04
CA ALA A 623 61.66 27.76 -11.85
C ALA A 623 60.53 27.93 -12.88
N PRO A 624 60.52 27.12 -13.97
CA PRO A 624 59.36 27.12 -14.86
C PRO A 624 58.09 26.72 -14.11
N LEU A 625 57.04 27.58 -14.14
CA LEU A 625 55.73 27.33 -13.50
C LEU A 625 54.68 27.00 -14.57
N PRO A 626 53.75 26.11 -14.31
CA PRO A 626 52.68 25.74 -15.26
C PRO A 626 51.59 26.80 -15.35
N GLU A 627 50.75 26.66 -16.37
CA GLU A 627 49.41 27.27 -16.40
C GLU A 627 48.43 26.48 -15.54
N VAL A 628 47.59 27.13 -14.78
CA VAL A 628 46.55 26.52 -13.89
C VAL A 628 45.20 27.17 -14.13
N GLU A 629 44.12 26.47 -13.77
CA GLU A 629 42.78 27.04 -13.74
C GLU A 629 42.45 27.58 -12.36
N ALA A 630 42.52 28.91 -12.21
CA ALA A 630 42.36 29.57 -10.93
C ALA A 630 41.82 31.00 -11.07
N ASP A 631 41.43 31.61 -9.95
CA ASP A 631 41.05 33.03 -9.89
C ASP A 631 42.30 33.91 -9.82
N PRO A 632 42.53 34.80 -10.84
CA PRO A 632 43.73 35.60 -10.94
C PRO A 632 43.92 36.58 -9.75
N THR A 633 42.80 37.13 -9.27
CA THR A 633 42.82 38.13 -8.18
C THR A 633 43.21 37.45 -6.86
N MET A 634 42.66 36.28 -6.61
CA MET A 634 42.95 35.49 -5.41
C MET A 634 44.39 34.95 -5.45
N LEU A 635 44.84 34.37 -6.57
CA LEU A 635 46.21 33.84 -6.67
C LEU A 635 47.26 34.99 -6.64
N ARG A 636 46.93 36.18 -7.12
CA ARG A 636 47.79 37.35 -6.94
C ARG A 636 48.03 37.65 -5.46
N LEU A 637 46.96 37.58 -4.63
CA LEU A 637 47.07 37.75 -3.18
C LEU A 637 47.89 36.63 -2.53
N VAL A 638 47.80 35.41 -3.00
CA VAL A 638 48.65 34.30 -2.52
C VAL A 638 50.12 34.62 -2.76
N TRP A 639 50.52 34.94 -4.01
CA TRP A 639 51.88 35.27 -4.34
C TRP A 639 52.36 36.51 -3.58
N GLN A 640 51.52 37.54 -3.47
CA GLN A 640 51.86 38.77 -2.74
C GLN A 640 52.20 38.49 -1.26
N ASN A 641 51.35 37.68 -0.58
CA ASN A 641 51.62 37.29 0.80
C ASN A 641 52.87 36.46 0.97
N LEU A 642 53.12 35.50 0.09
CA LEU A 642 54.27 34.60 0.16
C LEU A 642 55.56 35.35 -0.15
N LEU A 643 55.61 36.15 -1.22
CA LEU A 643 56.81 36.86 -1.64
C LEU A 643 57.13 38.04 -0.68
N ALA A 644 56.12 38.77 -0.20
CA ALA A 644 56.33 39.82 0.83
C ALA A 644 56.89 39.21 2.13
N ASN A 645 56.41 38.02 2.54
CA ASN A 645 56.98 37.34 3.70
C ASN A 645 58.43 36.92 3.46
N ALA A 646 58.76 36.35 2.31
CA ALA A 646 60.13 35.98 1.99
C ALA A 646 61.08 37.19 1.98
N ILE A 647 60.68 38.30 1.39
CA ILE A 647 61.44 39.55 1.40
C ILE A 647 61.62 40.06 2.85
N LYS A 648 60.56 40.05 3.64
CA LYS A 648 60.55 40.52 5.02
C LYS A 648 61.48 39.69 5.92
N PHE A 649 61.36 38.37 5.91
CA PHE A 649 62.12 37.49 6.81
C PHE A 649 63.59 37.29 6.41
N THR A 650 63.98 37.71 5.19
CA THR A 650 65.38 37.77 4.76
C THR A 650 66.05 39.13 5.00
N ARG A 651 65.36 40.09 5.67
CA ARG A 651 65.86 41.47 5.83
C ARG A 651 67.25 41.53 6.47
N GLU A 652 67.60 40.66 7.40
CA GLU A 652 68.87 40.63 8.12
C GLU A 652 69.96 39.79 7.38
N ARG A 653 69.65 39.29 6.19
CA ARG A 653 70.63 38.54 5.39
C ARG A 653 71.41 39.50 4.48
N GLU A 654 72.74 39.40 4.51
CA GLU A 654 73.62 40.15 3.62
C GLU A 654 73.40 39.69 2.14
N HIS A 655 73.20 38.38 1.94
CA HIS A 655 72.83 37.80 0.66
C HIS A 655 71.51 37.07 0.83
N ALA A 656 70.43 37.72 0.49
CA ALA A 656 69.10 37.11 0.54
C ALA A 656 68.85 36.23 -0.68
N MET A 657 68.37 35.01 -0.46
CA MET A 657 68.04 34.07 -1.51
C MET A 657 66.55 33.73 -1.40
N ILE A 658 65.80 33.89 -2.49
CA ILE A 658 64.38 33.54 -2.58
C ILE A 658 64.19 32.70 -3.83
N GLU A 659 63.70 31.49 -3.63
CA GLU A 659 63.43 30.52 -4.68
C GLU A 659 61.93 30.29 -4.79
N ILE A 660 61.40 30.37 -6.02
CA ILE A 660 60.04 29.99 -6.38
C ILE A 660 60.14 28.74 -7.23
N GLY A 661 59.51 27.66 -6.76
CA GLY A 661 59.59 26.37 -7.44
C GLY A 661 58.26 25.73 -7.63
N HIS A 662 58.27 24.72 -8.45
CA HIS A 662 57.12 23.87 -8.80
C HIS A 662 57.54 22.42 -8.95
N ASP A 663 56.81 21.51 -8.29
CA ASP A 663 56.91 20.06 -8.47
C ASP A 663 55.56 19.54 -8.98
N ARG A 664 55.65 18.63 -9.94
CA ARG A 664 54.46 18.09 -10.58
C ARG A 664 54.11 16.70 -10.04
N SER A 665 52.86 16.53 -9.58
CA SER A 665 52.28 15.26 -9.22
C SER A 665 51.19 14.88 -10.25
N ASP A 666 50.70 13.63 -10.21
CA ASP A 666 49.66 13.17 -11.16
C ASP A 666 48.34 13.94 -11.00
N ASP A 667 47.95 14.29 -9.77
CA ASP A 667 46.64 14.90 -9.45
C ASP A 667 46.74 16.40 -9.06
N GLU A 668 47.91 16.92 -8.67
CA GLU A 668 48.09 18.26 -8.14
C GLU A 668 49.35 18.92 -8.73
N ASP A 669 49.27 20.22 -8.95
CA ASP A 669 50.42 21.08 -9.15
C ASP A 669 50.89 21.66 -7.81
N HIS A 670 52.11 21.36 -7.39
CA HIS A 670 52.69 21.75 -6.11
C HIS A 670 53.64 22.94 -6.28
N PHE A 671 53.37 24.05 -5.64
CA PHE A 671 54.18 25.28 -5.67
C PHE A 671 54.82 25.53 -4.30
N PHE A 672 55.98 26.11 -4.32
CA PHE A 672 56.65 26.50 -3.09
C PHE A 672 57.39 27.84 -3.25
N VAL A 673 57.53 28.57 -2.12
CA VAL A 673 58.41 29.72 -1.95
C VAL A 673 59.38 29.38 -0.84
N ARG A 674 60.67 29.35 -1.15
CA ARG A 674 61.75 29.07 -0.20
C ARG A 674 62.58 30.33 0.00
N ASP A 675 62.93 30.65 1.23
CA ASP A 675 63.80 31.74 1.61
C ASP A 675 64.91 31.20 2.54
N ASN A 676 66.07 31.95 2.59
CA ASN A 676 67.15 31.68 3.51
C ASN A 676 67.11 32.63 4.74
N GLY A 677 65.94 33.10 5.13
CA GLY A 677 65.71 34.09 6.20
C GLY A 677 65.88 33.51 7.61
N CYS A 678 65.20 34.15 8.59
CA CYS A 678 65.30 33.77 10.01
C CYS A 678 64.71 32.38 10.30
N GLY A 679 63.83 31.81 9.42
CA GLY A 679 63.16 30.52 9.63
C GLY A 679 62.21 30.54 10.83
N PHE A 680 61.74 29.36 11.27
CA PHE A 680 60.91 29.20 12.45
C PHE A 680 61.02 27.82 13.05
N ASP A 681 60.58 27.67 14.32
CA ASP A 681 60.60 26.37 14.99
C ASP A 681 59.35 25.57 14.59
N MET A 682 59.56 24.35 14.03
CA MET A 682 58.49 23.48 13.55
C MET A 682 57.47 23.06 14.61
N ARG A 683 57.77 23.16 15.90
CA ARG A 683 56.79 22.92 16.99
C ARG A 683 55.60 23.87 16.93
N TYR A 684 55.73 24.99 16.21
CA TYR A 684 54.68 26.00 16.09
C TYR A 684 54.04 26.04 14.68
N VAL A 685 54.32 25.09 13.80
CA VAL A 685 53.85 25.07 12.41
C VAL A 685 52.32 25.11 12.31
N ASP A 686 51.62 24.45 13.22
CA ASP A 686 50.14 24.43 13.23
C ASP A 686 49.52 25.81 13.45
N LYS A 687 50.26 26.73 14.12
CA LYS A 687 49.80 28.10 14.36
C LYS A 687 50.07 29.02 13.17
N LEU A 688 50.98 28.67 12.27
CA LEU A 688 51.47 29.53 11.21
C LEU A 688 50.38 30.04 10.26
N PHE A 689 49.40 29.20 9.97
CA PHE A 689 48.24 29.52 9.12
C PHE A 689 46.99 29.98 9.91
N GLY A 690 47.12 30.21 11.21
CA GLY A 690 46.04 30.71 12.07
C GLY A 690 45.84 32.21 11.90
N VAL A 691 44.63 32.69 12.10
CA VAL A 691 44.32 34.13 12.07
C VAL A 691 44.91 34.80 13.30
N PHE A 692 45.60 35.95 13.12
CA PHE A 692 46.31 36.71 14.17
C PHE A 692 47.45 35.93 14.83
N GLN A 693 47.94 34.87 14.24
CA GLN A 693 49.08 34.10 14.78
C GLN A 693 50.40 34.65 14.22
N ARG A 694 51.37 34.86 15.11
CA ARG A 694 52.71 35.32 14.76
C ARG A 694 53.73 34.47 15.53
N LEU A 695 54.82 34.07 14.87
CA LEU A 695 55.90 33.30 15.48
C LEU A 695 57.11 34.17 15.89
N HIS A 696 57.25 35.38 15.31
CA HIS A 696 58.30 36.36 15.63
C HIS A 696 57.72 37.58 16.36
N HIS A 697 58.50 38.21 17.20
CA HIS A 697 58.09 39.39 17.96
C HIS A 697 57.86 40.60 17.04
N VAL A 698 56.94 41.51 17.48
CA VAL A 698 56.60 42.74 16.72
C VAL A 698 57.79 43.63 16.46
N GLU A 699 58.74 43.63 17.40
CA GLU A 699 59.97 44.43 17.36
C GLU A 699 60.98 43.89 16.30
N GLU A 700 60.90 42.64 15.92
CA GLU A 700 61.79 42.00 14.93
C GLU A 700 61.21 42.10 13.51
N PHE A 701 59.91 41.78 13.33
CA PHE A 701 59.24 41.81 12.02
C PHE A 701 57.82 42.35 12.14
N GLU A 702 57.48 43.32 11.30
CA GLU A 702 56.11 43.84 11.18
C GLU A 702 55.14 42.92 10.52
N GLY A 703 53.81 43.06 10.83
CA GLY A 703 52.73 42.32 10.13
C GLY A 703 51.55 41.97 11.02
N THR A 704 50.39 41.73 10.40
CA THR A 704 49.08 41.50 11.05
C THR A 704 48.83 40.06 11.47
N GLY A 705 49.57 39.09 10.97
CA GLY A 705 49.36 37.65 11.20
C GLY A 705 48.17 37.08 10.44
N ILE A 706 47.65 37.76 9.40
CA ILE A 706 46.51 37.32 8.57
C ILE A 706 46.97 36.81 7.21
N GLY A 707 48.15 37.23 6.72
CA GLY A 707 48.62 36.90 5.37
C GLY A 707 48.62 35.40 5.03
N LEU A 708 49.19 34.55 5.89
CA LEU A 708 49.20 33.09 5.66
C LEU A 708 47.85 32.46 5.89
N ALA A 709 47.00 33.00 6.74
CA ALA A 709 45.60 32.56 6.88
C ALA A 709 44.82 32.81 5.58
N ASN A 710 45.08 33.99 4.92
CA ASN A 710 44.52 34.26 3.59
C ASN A 710 45.00 33.24 2.55
N VAL A 711 46.29 32.92 2.54
CA VAL A 711 46.83 31.90 1.63
C VAL A 711 46.12 30.56 1.83
N ARG A 712 46.02 30.08 3.07
CA ARG A 712 45.32 28.82 3.38
C ARG A 712 43.86 28.83 2.91
N ARG A 713 43.16 29.93 3.15
CA ARG A 713 41.76 30.09 2.78
C ARG A 713 41.55 30.12 1.25
N ILE A 714 42.38 30.87 0.56
CA ILE A 714 42.32 30.99 -0.91
C ILE A 714 42.60 29.61 -1.55
N ILE A 715 43.70 28.98 -1.12
CA ILE A 715 44.11 27.68 -1.65
C ILE A 715 43.05 26.58 -1.34
N GLY A 716 42.53 26.57 -0.10
CA GLY A 716 41.44 25.66 0.27
C GLY A 716 40.20 25.81 -0.60
N ARG A 717 39.82 27.06 -0.97
CA ARG A 717 38.70 27.32 -1.89
C ARG A 717 38.95 26.83 -3.31
N HIS A 718 40.22 26.80 -3.73
CA HIS A 718 40.60 26.21 -5.01
C HIS A 718 40.70 24.68 -4.96
N GLY A 719 40.48 24.07 -3.77
CA GLY A 719 40.54 22.60 -3.57
C GLY A 719 41.97 22.10 -3.26
N GLY A 720 42.90 23.02 -3.01
CA GLY A 720 44.29 22.69 -2.68
C GLY A 720 44.54 22.68 -1.17
N ARG A 721 45.78 22.45 -0.79
CA ARG A 721 46.27 22.42 0.61
C ARG A 721 47.53 23.28 0.78
N THR A 722 47.84 23.69 2.02
CA THR A 722 49.02 24.48 2.37
C THR A 722 49.74 23.85 3.55
N TRP A 723 51.06 23.93 3.54
CA TRP A 723 51.95 23.56 4.66
C TRP A 723 53.25 24.37 4.61
N ALA A 724 54.04 24.24 5.64
CA ALA A 724 55.31 24.94 5.71
C ALA A 724 56.40 24.08 6.36
N GLU A 725 57.64 24.32 5.98
CA GLU A 725 58.82 23.74 6.56
C GLU A 725 59.79 24.86 6.93
N GLY A 726 60.46 24.79 8.09
CA GLY A 726 61.38 25.81 8.52
C GLY A 726 62.35 25.31 9.57
N GLU A 727 63.51 25.99 9.61
CA GLU A 727 64.54 25.75 10.64
C GLU A 727 65.06 27.10 11.10
N PRO A 728 65.09 27.37 12.44
CA PRO A 728 65.63 28.62 12.95
C PRO A 728 67.01 28.93 12.42
N GLY A 729 67.17 30.11 11.83
CA GLY A 729 68.43 30.60 11.27
C GLY A 729 68.82 30.03 9.89
N LYS A 730 68.01 29.10 9.30
CA LYS A 730 68.31 28.53 7.99
C LYS A 730 67.29 28.89 6.90
N GLY A 731 66.15 29.47 7.31
CA GLY A 731 65.08 29.88 6.38
C GLY A 731 63.83 29.04 6.46
N ALA A 732 62.88 29.33 5.59
CA ALA A 732 61.59 28.70 5.52
C ALA A 732 61.19 28.33 4.08
N THR A 733 60.30 27.34 3.96
CA THR A 733 59.64 26.99 2.70
C THR A 733 58.17 26.90 2.94
N ILE A 734 57.40 27.70 2.22
CA ILE A 734 55.94 27.69 2.28
C ILE A 734 55.42 27.01 1.02
N HIS A 735 54.55 26.03 1.19
CA HIS A 735 54.06 25.18 0.15
C HIS A 735 52.55 25.38 -0.04
N PHE A 736 52.10 25.24 -1.30
CA PHE A 736 50.67 25.11 -1.60
C PHE A 736 50.44 24.24 -2.83
N THR A 737 49.25 23.61 -2.92
CA THR A 737 48.86 22.81 -4.09
C THR A 737 47.63 23.38 -4.76
N LEU A 738 47.47 23.11 -6.03
CA LEU A 738 46.23 23.32 -6.80
C LEU A 738 45.89 22.03 -7.54
N PRO A 739 44.63 21.56 -7.47
CA PRO A 739 44.20 20.40 -8.20
C PRO A 739 44.26 20.67 -9.70
N ARG A 740 44.73 19.68 -10.47
CA ARG A 740 44.77 19.74 -11.91
C ARG A 740 43.36 19.47 -12.47
N SER A 741 42.88 20.33 -13.36
CA SER A 741 41.65 20.00 -14.08
C SER A 741 41.94 18.82 -15.02
N THR A 742 41.46 17.62 -14.67
CA THR A 742 41.33 16.53 -15.63
C THR A 742 40.34 17.02 -16.68
N GLY A 743 40.85 17.30 -17.90
CA GLY A 743 40.02 17.79 -19.00
C GLY A 743 39.02 16.71 -19.45
N GLU A 744 37.87 16.71 -18.76
CA GLU A 744 36.60 16.18 -19.25
C GLU A 744 35.56 17.26 -18.97
N HIS A 745 35.26 18.04 -19.99
CA HIS A 745 33.99 18.78 -20.03
C HIS A 745 32.86 17.80 -20.35
N PRO A 746 31.70 17.88 -19.63
CA PRO A 746 30.49 17.15 -20.02
C PRO A 746 29.88 17.69 -21.33
#